data_73ed4e2f46b597af2dd029986ef60e02
#
_entry.id   73ed4e2f46b597af2dd029986ef60e02
#
_cell.length_a   1.000
_cell.length_b   1.000
_cell.length_c   1.000
_cell.angle_alpha   90.00
_cell.angle_beta   90.00
_cell.angle_gamma   90.00
#
_symmetry.space_group_name_H-M   'P 1'
#
loop_
_entity.id
_entity.type
_entity.pdbx_description
1 polymer ?
#
loop_
_entity_poly.entity_id
_entity_poly.type
_entity_poly.pdbx_seq_one_letter_code
_entity_poly.pdbx_strand_id
1 'polypeptide(L)'
;MIAARPIWLLSATLLCVCAVTPAVSLQAADAPAVRLQDVDLRAFIQDVSRATGITFIVDTRVQGTVNVARAQAMSEADLLGMLLAVLRANGLIAVSSGPSTYRIIPDDTAAQQPGSAASGNLGFATQVFTLQRVDARSAAEILKPLIGRGGVIMAMPQGNGLLIADYADNLRRIRGLVTQIDTDRAAIDTVTLRNSSAQELARTLTSLFGQAGERSAVLSVLPVDSSNSLIVRGDPALVQRVVRTAMDLDGRAERRGDVSVVRLQHASAEQLLPVLQQLVGQTPGNEAQAGQDTRSTAVDVAAAAGTAQTQVIAPATGKRPVIVRYPGSNALIINADPETQRALMDVIRQLDVHREQVLVEAIVVEISDTAAKRLGVQLLLAGRNGTVPLIATQYSGAAPGIVPLAAAAAGTRSNNGDDDSVLEQARNVAAQSLLGLSGGLIGLAGQSNDAVFGMIIDAVKSDTGSNLLSTPSIMTLDNEQARILVGQEVPITTGEVLGAANDNPFRTIQRQDVGVELEVRPQINTAGGITLAIKQEVSAIAGPVSAQSSELVFNKRQIETRVVVENGAIVALGGLLDQNDRQTVEKVPLLGDVPGLGALFRHKSRNRDKTNLMVFIRPTIIRDAADAQRMTAPRYTYLRDRQLADGDPEAALDALVRDYLRAQPPQLPAGPSPAPAATPAPGARPVQR
;
A
#
# COMPACT_ATOMS: atom_id res chain seq x y z
N MET A 1 -17.03 -19.00 -44.19
CA MET A 1 -17.01 -18.65 -45.62
C MET A 1 -15.62 -18.92 -46.11
N ILE A 2 -15.48 -20.05 -46.77
CA ILE A 2 -15.20 -20.24 -48.20
C ILE A 2 -13.70 -20.00 -48.46
N ALA A 3 -12.93 -21.07 -48.55
CA ALA A 3 -12.58 -21.89 -49.68
C ALA A 3 -11.36 -21.27 -50.41
N ALA A 4 -10.34 -21.90 -50.93
CA ALA A 4 -10.14 -23.25 -51.39
C ALA A 4 -8.66 -23.40 -51.81
N ARG A 5 -8.18 -24.62 -51.81
CA ARG A 5 -7.03 -25.22 -52.56
C ARG A 5 -7.27 -25.07 -54.08
N PRO A 6 -6.36 -25.55 -55.06
CA PRO A 6 -5.47 -26.71 -55.05
C PRO A 6 -4.16 -26.58 -55.86
N ILE A 7 -3.15 -27.49 -55.68
CA ILE A 7 -2.73 -28.67 -56.49
C ILE A 7 -2.14 -28.38 -57.89
N TRP A 8 -0.95 -29.01 -58.20
CA TRP A 8 -0.55 -29.85 -59.33
C TRP A 8 1.01 -29.89 -59.40
N LEU A 9 1.72 -30.94 -59.06
CA LEU A 9 2.04 -32.19 -59.81
C LEU A 9 2.47 -31.95 -61.26
N LEU A 10 3.69 -32.30 -61.59
CA LEU A 10 4.08 -33.07 -62.79
C LEU A 10 5.58 -33.38 -62.77
N SER A 11 5.94 -34.58 -62.62
CA SER A 11 6.78 -35.59 -63.15
C SER A 11 7.17 -35.41 -64.64
N ALA A 12 8.44 -35.64 -64.96
CA ALA A 12 8.87 -36.09 -66.26
C ALA A 12 10.17 -36.86 -66.12
N THR A 13 10.08 -38.16 -66.30
CA THR A 13 11.04 -39.14 -66.69
C THR A 13 11.51 -38.89 -68.10
N LEU A 14 12.85 -39.04 -68.43
CA LEU A 14 13.26 -39.48 -69.77
C LEU A 14 14.49 -40.37 -69.74
N LEU A 15 14.33 -41.46 -70.32
CA LEU A 15 15.04 -42.64 -70.71
C LEU A 15 16.32 -42.40 -71.52
N CYS A 16 17.35 -43.14 -71.20
CA CYS A 16 18.08 -44.12 -71.99
C CYS A 16 18.43 -43.79 -73.43
N VAL A 17 19.70 -43.86 -73.81
CA VAL A 17 20.17 -44.62 -74.98
C VAL A 17 21.63 -45.02 -74.80
N CYS A 18 21.93 -46.29 -74.84
CA CYS A 18 23.23 -46.96 -75.03
C CYS A 18 23.82 -46.70 -76.44
N ALA A 19 25.13 -46.46 -76.53
CA ALA A 19 25.88 -46.72 -77.74
C ALA A 19 27.16 -47.46 -77.38
N VAL A 20 27.21 -48.65 -77.78
CA VAL A 20 28.36 -49.57 -77.81
C VAL A 20 29.25 -49.24 -79.00
N THR A 21 30.56 -49.05 -78.77
CA THR A 21 31.57 -49.15 -79.82
C THR A 21 32.72 -49.99 -79.30
N PRO A 22 33.36 -50.81 -80.20
CA PRO A 22 34.20 -51.92 -79.79
C PRO A 22 35.65 -51.51 -79.51
N ALA A 23 36.29 -52.24 -78.61
CA ALA A 23 37.68 -52.14 -78.23
C ALA A 23 38.57 -52.69 -79.28
N VAL A 24 39.54 -51.90 -79.71
CA VAL A 24 40.72 -52.37 -80.41
C VAL A 24 41.84 -52.59 -79.40
N SER A 25 42.21 -53.85 -79.23
CA SER A 25 43.39 -54.27 -78.46
C SER A 25 44.67 -53.99 -79.20
N LEU A 26 45.50 -53.04 -78.74
CA LEU A 26 46.89 -52.94 -79.06
C LEU A 26 47.69 -53.78 -78.05
N GLN A 27 48.32 -54.81 -78.58
CA GLN A 27 49.35 -55.56 -77.87
C GLN A 27 50.54 -54.66 -77.60
N ALA A 28 50.88 -54.41 -76.37
CA ALA A 28 52.12 -53.79 -75.95
C ALA A 28 53.20 -54.82 -75.86
N ALA A 29 54.27 -54.56 -76.60
CA ALA A 29 55.48 -55.37 -76.60
C ALA A 29 56.12 -55.36 -75.19
N ASP A 30 56.54 -56.57 -74.77
CA ASP A 30 57.24 -56.87 -73.51
C ASP A 30 58.61 -56.07 -73.48
N ALA A 31 58.69 -55.12 -72.55
CA ALA A 31 59.94 -54.40 -72.22
C ALA A 31 60.63 -55.12 -71.05
N PRO A 32 61.98 -55.28 -71.06
CA PRO A 32 62.70 -56.06 -70.08
C PRO A 32 62.57 -55.41 -68.65
N ALA A 33 62.16 -56.21 -67.65
CA ALA A 33 62.11 -55.80 -66.27
C ALA A 33 63.53 -55.52 -65.73
N VAL A 34 63.75 -54.30 -65.29
CA VAL A 34 64.99 -53.91 -64.60
C VAL A 34 64.89 -54.30 -63.12
N ARG A 35 65.64 -55.29 -62.66
CA ARG A 35 65.83 -55.66 -61.29
C ARG A 35 67.22 -55.21 -60.81
N LEU A 36 67.22 -54.17 -59.95
CA LEU A 36 68.44 -53.75 -59.27
C LEU A 36 68.39 -54.28 -57.82
N GLN A 37 69.32 -55.21 -57.55
CA GLN A 37 69.44 -55.79 -56.19
C GLN A 37 70.85 -55.45 -55.67
N ASP A 38 70.93 -54.83 -54.46
CA ASP A 38 72.17 -54.45 -53.77
C ASP A 38 73.14 -53.57 -54.60
N VAL A 39 72.61 -52.66 -55.37
CA VAL A 39 73.49 -51.69 -56.12
C VAL A 39 73.87 -50.53 -55.16
N ASP A 40 75.16 -50.15 -55.21
CA ASP A 40 75.64 -48.98 -54.50
C ASP A 40 74.88 -47.73 -54.93
N LEU A 41 74.35 -46.97 -53.96
CA LEU A 41 73.58 -45.76 -54.17
C LEU A 41 74.29 -44.73 -55.06
N ARG A 42 75.62 -44.64 -54.96
CA ARG A 42 76.44 -43.74 -55.82
C ARG A 42 76.48 -44.19 -57.29
N ALA A 43 76.55 -45.50 -57.51
CA ALA A 43 76.50 -46.06 -58.86
C ALA A 43 75.08 -45.82 -59.46
N PHE A 44 74.06 -46.03 -58.70
CA PHE A 44 72.68 -45.74 -59.14
C PHE A 44 72.44 -44.28 -59.47
N ILE A 45 72.97 -43.31 -58.68
CA ILE A 45 72.90 -41.88 -58.95
C ILE A 45 73.62 -41.57 -60.27
N GLN A 46 74.79 -42.19 -60.57
CA GLN A 46 75.49 -41.98 -61.80
C GLN A 46 74.70 -42.50 -63.00
N ASP A 47 74.08 -43.63 -62.89
CA ASP A 47 73.27 -44.22 -63.95
C ASP A 47 72.04 -43.38 -64.28
N VAL A 48 71.33 -42.88 -63.23
CA VAL A 48 70.18 -41.93 -63.37
C VAL A 48 70.71 -40.61 -63.97
N SER A 49 71.87 -40.11 -63.58
CA SER A 49 72.45 -38.88 -64.14
C SER A 49 72.72 -39.02 -65.62
N ARG A 50 73.21 -40.19 -66.02
CA ARG A 50 73.54 -40.49 -67.45
C ARG A 50 72.26 -40.66 -68.30
N ALA A 51 71.17 -41.22 -67.67
CA ALA A 51 69.90 -41.43 -68.34
C ALA A 51 69.05 -40.18 -68.46
N THR A 52 69.10 -39.27 -67.47
CA THR A 52 68.26 -38.05 -67.42
C THR A 52 68.96 -36.77 -67.81
N GLY A 53 70.31 -36.83 -68.05
CA GLY A 53 71.08 -35.62 -68.30
C GLY A 53 71.19 -34.61 -67.13
N ILE A 54 70.75 -34.99 -65.92
CA ILE A 54 70.75 -34.15 -64.71
C ILE A 54 72.07 -34.33 -63.95
N THR A 55 72.67 -33.24 -63.53
CA THR A 55 73.93 -33.27 -62.75
C THR A 55 73.60 -33.39 -61.25
N PHE A 56 74.13 -34.44 -60.61
CA PHE A 56 74.03 -34.62 -59.19
C PHE A 56 75.31 -34.35 -58.44
N ILE A 57 75.37 -33.43 -57.52
CA ILE A 57 76.49 -33.16 -56.58
C ILE A 57 76.26 -33.98 -55.37
N VAL A 58 77.05 -34.99 -55.10
CA VAL A 58 76.89 -35.95 -54.05
C VAL A 58 77.83 -35.59 -52.88
N ASP A 59 77.28 -35.39 -51.67
CA ASP A 59 78.07 -35.18 -50.42
C ASP A 59 78.90 -36.43 -50.08
N THR A 60 80.05 -36.24 -49.51
CA THR A 60 80.91 -37.33 -49.09
C THR A 60 80.29 -38.31 -48.05
N ARG A 61 79.28 -37.89 -47.31
CA ARG A 61 78.61 -38.68 -46.34
C ARG A 61 77.53 -39.59 -46.92
N VAL A 62 77.24 -39.51 -48.23
CA VAL A 62 76.20 -40.30 -48.87
C VAL A 62 76.69 -41.74 -49.07
N GLN A 63 76.13 -42.68 -48.40
CA GLN A 63 76.37 -44.14 -48.47
C GLN A 63 74.99 -44.85 -48.35
N GLY A 64 74.80 -45.98 -49.01
CA GLY A 64 73.61 -46.79 -48.99
C GLY A 64 73.51 -47.76 -50.16
N THR A 65 72.63 -48.73 -50.02
CA THR A 65 72.33 -49.70 -51.11
C THR A 65 70.88 -49.50 -51.58
N VAL A 66 70.69 -49.80 -52.85
CA VAL A 66 69.42 -49.63 -53.57
C VAL A 66 68.88 -50.97 -54.00
N ASN A 67 67.68 -51.28 -53.50
CA ASN A 67 66.90 -52.42 -53.90
C ASN A 67 65.58 -51.97 -54.55
N VAL A 68 65.55 -52.04 -55.89
CA VAL A 68 64.35 -51.66 -56.66
C VAL A 68 63.94 -52.78 -57.58
N ALA A 69 62.73 -53.24 -57.53
CA ALA A 69 62.16 -54.18 -58.43
C ALA A 69 60.91 -53.56 -59.13
N ARG A 70 61.06 -53.35 -60.46
CA ARG A 70 59.90 -52.89 -61.23
C ARG A 70 59.91 -53.54 -62.61
N ALA A 71 58.71 -53.82 -63.14
CA ALA A 71 58.50 -54.61 -64.34
C ALA A 71 58.27 -53.83 -65.64
N GLN A 72 58.33 -52.48 -65.58
CA GLN A 72 58.00 -51.64 -66.72
C GLN A 72 59.14 -50.64 -67.07
N ALA A 73 59.28 -50.26 -68.35
CA ALA A 73 60.16 -49.22 -68.80
C ALA A 73 59.76 -47.88 -68.22
N MET A 74 60.72 -47.04 -67.80
CA MET A 74 60.52 -45.80 -67.12
C MET A 74 60.82 -44.59 -68.03
N SER A 75 60.00 -43.55 -67.94
CA SER A 75 60.30 -42.24 -68.47
C SER A 75 61.38 -41.55 -67.62
N GLU A 76 62.09 -40.55 -68.20
CA GLU A 76 63.10 -39.77 -67.50
C GLU A 76 62.56 -39.14 -66.19
N ALA A 77 61.26 -38.70 -66.20
CA ALA A 77 60.60 -38.14 -65.05
C ALA A 77 60.31 -39.19 -63.94
N ASP A 78 60.02 -40.46 -64.41
CA ASP A 78 59.81 -41.56 -63.46
C ASP A 78 61.10 -42.04 -62.83
N LEU A 79 62.26 -42.04 -63.62
CA LEU A 79 63.56 -42.33 -63.08
C LEU A 79 64.02 -41.33 -62.04
N LEU A 80 63.81 -40.06 -62.31
CA LEU A 80 64.06 -39.00 -61.29
C LEU A 80 63.16 -39.16 -60.05
N GLY A 81 61.90 -39.44 -60.23
CA GLY A 81 60.96 -39.67 -59.15
C GLY A 81 61.37 -40.88 -58.28
N MET A 82 61.82 -41.98 -58.95
CA MET A 82 62.32 -43.16 -58.23
C MET A 82 63.63 -42.86 -57.49
N LEU A 83 64.56 -42.13 -58.09
CA LEU A 83 65.79 -41.70 -57.40
C LEU A 83 65.48 -40.89 -56.19
N LEU A 84 64.53 -39.91 -56.25
CA LEU A 84 64.14 -39.10 -55.12
C LEU A 84 63.49 -39.97 -54.05
N ALA A 85 62.65 -40.95 -54.35
CA ALA A 85 62.06 -41.89 -53.39
C ALA A 85 63.10 -42.77 -52.72
N VAL A 86 64.11 -43.27 -53.47
CA VAL A 86 65.21 -44.08 -52.93
C VAL A 86 66.11 -43.25 -52.00
N LEU A 87 66.41 -42.01 -52.37
CA LEU A 87 67.19 -41.10 -51.54
C LEU A 87 66.46 -40.86 -50.24
N ARG A 88 65.14 -40.62 -50.31
CA ARG A 88 64.28 -40.41 -49.10
C ARG A 88 64.24 -41.62 -48.16
N ALA A 89 64.21 -42.84 -48.77
CA ALA A 89 64.26 -44.08 -48.00
C ALA A 89 65.58 -44.27 -47.22
N ASN A 90 66.65 -43.72 -47.77
CA ASN A 90 68.04 -43.78 -47.22
C ASN A 90 68.33 -42.55 -46.34
N GLY A 91 67.36 -41.68 -46.01
CA GLY A 91 67.55 -40.48 -45.19
C GLY A 91 68.34 -39.40 -45.88
N LEU A 92 68.30 -39.37 -47.24
CA LEU A 92 68.99 -38.41 -48.06
C LEU A 92 67.97 -37.59 -48.87
N ILE A 93 68.35 -36.39 -49.24
CA ILE A 93 67.50 -35.50 -50.00
C ILE A 93 68.29 -34.87 -51.16
N ALA A 94 67.62 -34.71 -52.30
CA ALA A 94 68.12 -33.96 -53.39
C ALA A 94 67.54 -32.55 -53.41
N VAL A 95 68.39 -31.54 -53.18
CA VAL A 95 68.02 -30.13 -53.20
C VAL A 95 68.43 -29.54 -54.55
N SER A 96 67.50 -28.91 -55.26
CA SER A 96 67.77 -28.23 -56.49
C SER A 96 68.69 -27.03 -56.24
N SER A 97 69.85 -27.03 -56.95
CA SER A 97 70.84 -25.94 -56.93
C SER A 97 70.87 -25.15 -58.21
N GLY A 98 70.12 -25.54 -59.25
CA GLY A 98 70.05 -24.91 -60.58
C GLY A 98 69.03 -25.62 -61.44
N PRO A 99 68.82 -25.15 -62.70
CA PRO A 99 67.79 -25.69 -63.59
C PRO A 99 67.87 -27.18 -63.85
N SER A 100 69.10 -27.76 -63.88
CA SER A 100 69.34 -29.19 -64.11
C SER A 100 70.40 -29.76 -63.15
N THR A 101 70.56 -29.14 -61.97
CA THR A 101 71.54 -29.54 -60.95
C THR A 101 70.93 -29.78 -59.63
N TYR A 102 71.14 -31.00 -59.05
CA TYR A 102 70.66 -31.36 -57.70
C TYR A 102 71.83 -31.69 -56.80
N ARG A 103 71.79 -31.21 -55.57
CA ARG A 103 72.72 -31.57 -54.52
C ARG A 103 72.13 -32.61 -53.62
N ILE A 104 72.79 -33.72 -53.43
CA ILE A 104 72.33 -34.77 -52.51
C ILE A 104 73.03 -34.61 -51.16
N ILE A 105 72.24 -34.41 -50.13
CA ILE A 105 72.68 -34.15 -48.75
C ILE A 105 71.90 -34.99 -47.78
N PRO A 106 72.38 -35.22 -46.54
CA PRO A 106 71.57 -35.84 -45.47
C PRO A 106 70.29 -35.01 -45.14
N ASP A 107 69.21 -35.71 -44.81
CA ASP A 107 67.90 -35.14 -44.52
C ASP A 107 67.91 -34.16 -43.34
N ASP A 108 68.75 -34.37 -42.30
CA ASP A 108 68.93 -33.54 -41.12
C ASP A 108 69.38 -32.10 -41.41
N THR A 109 70.04 -31.88 -42.54
CA THR A 109 70.53 -30.56 -42.92
C THR A 109 69.71 -29.88 -44.01
N ALA A 110 68.60 -30.49 -44.44
CA ALA A 110 67.78 -30.03 -45.57
C ALA A 110 67.15 -28.67 -45.38
N ALA A 111 66.61 -28.43 -44.18
CA ALA A 111 65.91 -27.18 -43.80
C ALA A 111 66.85 -25.95 -43.76
N GLN A 112 68.17 -26.15 -43.63
CA GLN A 112 69.17 -25.08 -43.52
C GLN A 112 69.80 -24.68 -44.85
N GLN A 113 69.46 -25.40 -45.92
CA GLN A 113 70.04 -25.13 -47.26
C GLN A 113 69.11 -24.22 -48.08
N PRO A 114 69.66 -23.27 -48.84
CA PRO A 114 68.83 -22.46 -49.74
C PRO A 114 68.30 -23.35 -50.85
N GLY A 115 67.04 -23.71 -50.78
CA GLY A 115 66.32 -24.46 -51.82
C GLY A 115 65.47 -23.54 -52.66
N SER A 116 65.42 -23.79 -53.98
CA SER A 116 64.49 -23.09 -54.86
C SER A 116 63.03 -23.49 -54.54
N ALA A 117 62.20 -22.53 -54.44
CA ALA A 117 60.71 -22.72 -54.17
C ALA A 117 60.00 -23.42 -55.38
N ALA A 118 60.70 -23.75 -56.45
CA ALA A 118 60.15 -24.26 -57.71
C ALA A 118 60.49 -25.73 -58.02
N SER A 119 60.92 -26.49 -57.04
CA SER A 119 61.22 -27.91 -57.29
C SER A 119 59.95 -28.76 -57.23
N GLY A 120 59.58 -29.32 -58.35
CA GLY A 120 58.44 -30.21 -58.59
C GLY A 120 57.75 -30.98 -57.41
N ASN A 121 56.86 -31.88 -57.76
CA ASN A 121 55.95 -32.54 -56.76
C ASN A 121 56.61 -33.42 -55.68
N LEU A 122 57.95 -33.65 -55.75
CA LEU A 122 58.65 -34.57 -54.86
C LEU A 122 59.82 -33.90 -54.10
N GLY A 123 60.05 -32.60 -54.29
CA GLY A 123 61.15 -31.86 -53.67
C GLY A 123 60.82 -31.34 -52.28
N PHE A 124 61.89 -30.97 -51.55
CA PHE A 124 61.76 -30.26 -50.27
C PHE A 124 61.54 -28.76 -50.52
N ALA A 125 60.53 -28.17 -49.86
CA ALA A 125 60.19 -26.78 -50.10
C ALA A 125 59.86 -26.08 -48.81
N THR A 126 60.08 -24.77 -48.77
CA THR A 126 59.66 -23.92 -47.65
C THR A 126 58.46 -23.07 -48.05
N GLN A 127 57.41 -23.08 -47.24
CA GLN A 127 56.22 -22.31 -47.53
C GLN A 127 55.76 -21.55 -46.28
N VAL A 128 55.26 -20.35 -46.52
CA VAL A 128 54.62 -19.53 -45.46
C VAL A 128 53.13 -19.66 -45.62
N PHE A 129 52.48 -19.98 -44.46
CA PHE A 129 51.03 -20.01 -44.28
C PHE A 129 50.63 -18.86 -43.42
N THR A 130 49.80 -17.96 -43.86
CA THR A 130 49.21 -16.89 -43.07
C THR A 130 47.91 -17.40 -42.45
N LEU A 131 47.79 -17.30 -41.11
CA LEU A 131 46.57 -17.65 -40.35
C LEU A 131 45.79 -16.39 -40.07
N GLN A 132 44.47 -16.44 -40.20
CA GLN A 132 43.57 -15.30 -39.95
C GLN A 132 42.93 -15.34 -38.58
N ARG A 133 42.72 -16.54 -38.03
CA ARG A 133 41.86 -16.74 -36.88
C ARG A 133 42.50 -17.51 -35.74
N VAL A 134 43.37 -18.47 -36.04
CA VAL A 134 44.09 -19.26 -35.03
C VAL A 134 45.48 -18.66 -34.81
N ASP A 135 45.92 -18.63 -33.56
CA ASP A 135 47.25 -18.18 -33.19
C ASP A 135 48.31 -19.11 -33.79
N ALA A 136 49.31 -18.53 -34.44
CA ALA A 136 50.36 -19.27 -35.12
C ALA A 136 51.17 -20.19 -34.19
N ARG A 137 51.35 -19.84 -32.90
CA ARG A 137 52.05 -20.70 -31.94
C ARG A 137 51.24 -21.96 -31.63
N SER A 138 49.96 -21.78 -31.36
CA SER A 138 49.04 -22.89 -31.07
C SER A 138 48.90 -23.82 -32.27
N ALA A 139 48.81 -23.24 -33.48
CA ALA A 139 48.79 -24.02 -34.71
C ALA A 139 50.13 -24.77 -34.97
N ALA A 140 51.27 -24.14 -34.66
CA ALA A 140 52.59 -24.80 -34.76
C ALA A 140 52.70 -26.01 -33.83
N GLU A 141 52.23 -25.92 -32.59
CA GLU A 141 52.21 -27.04 -31.64
C GLU A 141 51.34 -28.20 -32.09
N ILE A 142 50.17 -27.94 -32.68
CA ILE A 142 49.24 -28.94 -33.21
C ILE A 142 49.85 -29.64 -34.45
N LEU A 143 50.50 -28.88 -35.31
CA LEU A 143 51.04 -29.38 -36.60
C LEU A 143 52.44 -30.01 -36.45
N LYS A 144 53.20 -29.71 -35.38
CA LYS A 144 54.54 -30.22 -35.10
C LYS A 144 54.72 -31.75 -35.27
N PRO A 145 53.76 -32.59 -34.67
CA PRO A 145 53.88 -34.05 -34.83
C PRO A 145 53.64 -34.56 -36.25
N LEU A 146 53.13 -33.73 -37.16
CA LEU A 146 52.84 -34.09 -38.57
C LEU A 146 53.95 -33.70 -39.53
N ILE A 147 54.97 -33.03 -39.04
CA ILE A 147 56.17 -32.63 -39.87
C ILE A 147 57.11 -33.82 -40.00
N GLY A 148 57.69 -33.99 -41.19
CA GLY A 148 58.68 -35.02 -41.47
C GLY A 148 59.95 -34.87 -40.64
N ARG A 149 60.80 -35.94 -40.56
CA ARG A 149 61.99 -35.95 -39.68
C ARG A 149 63.01 -34.82 -40.04
N GLY A 150 63.14 -34.43 -41.25
CA GLY A 150 63.99 -33.32 -41.67
C GLY A 150 63.24 -31.99 -41.80
N GLY A 151 61.93 -31.96 -41.52
CA GLY A 151 61.10 -30.76 -41.61
C GLY A 151 61.17 -29.86 -40.38
N VAL A 152 60.94 -28.57 -40.58
CA VAL A 152 60.91 -27.55 -39.51
C VAL A 152 59.60 -26.71 -39.59
N ILE A 153 59.02 -26.48 -38.49
CA ILE A 153 57.90 -25.55 -38.36
C ILE A 153 58.24 -24.43 -37.36
N MET A 154 58.04 -23.19 -37.78
CA MET A 154 58.26 -21.99 -36.94
C MET A 154 57.06 -21.06 -37.03
N ALA A 155 56.57 -20.64 -35.90
CA ALA A 155 55.60 -19.58 -35.84
C ALA A 155 56.25 -18.20 -35.96
N MET A 156 55.73 -17.36 -36.86
CA MET A 156 56.19 -15.98 -37.06
C MET A 156 55.31 -15.07 -36.20
N PRO A 157 55.84 -14.41 -35.14
CA PRO A 157 55.04 -13.57 -34.26
C PRO A 157 54.46 -12.35 -34.95
N GLN A 158 55.14 -11.84 -35.98
CA GLN A 158 54.66 -10.71 -36.77
C GLN A 158 53.90 -11.25 -38.00
N GLY A 159 52.59 -10.92 -38.08
CA GLY A 159 51.71 -11.31 -39.16
C GLY A 159 51.02 -12.67 -39.03
N ASN A 160 51.01 -13.26 -37.80
CA ASN A 160 50.31 -14.53 -37.50
C ASN A 160 50.53 -15.61 -38.58
N GLY A 161 51.82 -15.82 -38.96
CA GLY A 161 52.22 -16.76 -40.01
C GLY A 161 52.92 -17.99 -39.45
N LEU A 162 52.83 -19.10 -40.21
CA LEU A 162 53.61 -20.33 -40.00
C LEU A 162 54.61 -20.51 -41.18
N LEU A 163 55.84 -20.56 -40.81
CA LEU A 163 56.90 -20.98 -41.77
C LEU A 163 57.09 -22.50 -41.63
N ILE A 164 56.78 -23.24 -42.67
CA ILE A 164 56.95 -24.71 -42.71
C ILE A 164 57.89 -25.09 -43.84
N ALA A 165 58.96 -25.79 -43.50
CA ALA A 165 59.88 -26.40 -44.44
C ALA A 165 59.75 -27.92 -44.38
N ASP A 166 59.24 -28.55 -45.44
CA ASP A 166 59.04 -30.00 -45.51
C ASP A 166 58.94 -30.46 -47.00
N TYR A 167 58.72 -31.75 -47.20
CA TYR A 167 58.43 -32.28 -48.50
C TYR A 167 57.15 -31.72 -49.13
N ALA A 168 57.13 -31.49 -50.43
CA ALA A 168 56.02 -30.82 -51.12
C ALA A 168 54.70 -31.59 -51.02
N ASP A 169 54.72 -32.90 -50.89
CA ASP A 169 53.56 -33.74 -50.67
C ASP A 169 52.98 -33.56 -49.25
N ASN A 170 53.85 -33.44 -48.24
CA ASN A 170 53.41 -33.19 -46.88
C ASN A 170 52.91 -31.75 -46.68
N LEU A 171 53.53 -30.76 -47.33
CA LEU A 171 53.12 -29.39 -47.38
C LEU A 171 51.66 -29.21 -47.93
N ARG A 172 51.33 -30.01 -48.98
CA ARG A 172 49.96 -30.02 -49.52
C ARG A 172 48.95 -30.57 -48.53
N ARG A 173 49.32 -31.66 -47.79
CA ARG A 173 48.46 -32.20 -46.69
C ARG A 173 48.29 -31.19 -45.56
N ILE A 174 49.40 -30.56 -45.16
CA ILE A 174 49.37 -29.56 -44.09
C ILE A 174 48.54 -28.37 -44.50
N ARG A 175 48.60 -27.91 -45.77
CA ARG A 175 47.72 -26.82 -46.27
C ARG A 175 46.22 -27.13 -46.07
N GLY A 176 45.83 -28.35 -46.41
CA GLY A 176 44.43 -28.79 -46.20
C GLY A 176 44.04 -28.77 -44.77
N LEU A 177 44.92 -29.16 -43.82
CA LEU A 177 44.69 -29.15 -42.43
C LEU A 177 44.66 -27.72 -41.86
N VAL A 178 45.56 -26.84 -42.31
CA VAL A 178 45.58 -25.44 -41.89
C VAL A 178 44.26 -24.74 -42.26
N THR A 179 43.75 -24.95 -43.47
CA THR A 179 42.46 -24.40 -43.90
C THR A 179 41.27 -24.92 -43.06
N GLN A 180 41.33 -26.14 -42.55
CA GLN A 180 40.32 -26.69 -41.68
C GLN A 180 40.43 -26.16 -40.25
N ILE A 181 41.65 -25.90 -39.78
CA ILE A 181 41.89 -25.39 -38.43
C ILE A 181 41.58 -23.89 -38.38
N ASP A 182 41.90 -23.10 -39.41
CA ASP A 182 41.71 -21.65 -39.50
C ASP A 182 40.26 -21.25 -39.89
N THR A 183 39.27 -22.12 -39.62
CA THR A 183 37.84 -21.81 -39.74
C THR A 183 37.31 -21.31 -38.41
N ASP A 184 36.62 -20.14 -38.44
CA ASP A 184 35.91 -19.62 -37.24
C ASP A 184 34.70 -20.49 -36.94
N ARG A 185 34.81 -21.30 -35.91
CA ARG A 185 33.68 -22.07 -35.36
C ARG A 185 32.92 -21.33 -34.29
N ALA A 186 33.34 -20.10 -33.90
CA ALA A 186 32.65 -19.30 -32.93
C ALA A 186 31.33 -18.78 -33.50
N ALA A 187 30.23 -19.25 -32.99
CA ALA A 187 28.90 -18.69 -33.23
C ALA A 187 28.73 -17.42 -32.43
N ILE A 188 28.06 -16.44 -33.00
CA ILE A 188 27.58 -15.23 -32.29
C ILE A 188 26.07 -15.26 -32.42
N ASP A 189 25.40 -15.15 -31.28
CA ASP A 189 23.95 -15.04 -31.24
C ASP A 189 23.53 -13.89 -30.31
N THR A 190 22.40 -13.24 -30.65
CA THR A 190 21.89 -12.08 -29.88
C THR A 190 20.51 -12.39 -29.40
N VAL A 191 20.32 -12.29 -28.07
CA VAL A 191 19.06 -12.54 -27.40
C VAL A 191 18.53 -11.23 -26.82
N THR A 192 17.34 -10.81 -27.24
CA THR A 192 16.63 -9.68 -26.66
C THR A 192 15.80 -10.15 -25.48
N LEU A 193 15.99 -9.52 -24.32
CA LEU A 193 15.29 -9.83 -23.09
C LEU A 193 14.08 -8.95 -22.91
N ARG A 194 13.00 -9.51 -22.37
CA ARG A 194 11.72 -8.80 -22.17
C ARG A 194 11.42 -8.51 -20.70
N ASN A 195 11.86 -9.40 -19.82
CA ASN A 195 11.46 -9.38 -18.41
C ASN A 195 12.65 -9.18 -17.45
N SER A 196 13.85 -9.54 -17.87
CA SER A 196 15.07 -9.48 -17.06
C SER A 196 16.02 -8.39 -17.55
N SER A 197 16.90 -7.90 -16.66
CA SER A 197 17.99 -6.99 -17.03
C SER A 197 19.12 -7.75 -17.73
N ALA A 198 19.58 -7.24 -18.87
CA ALA A 198 20.69 -7.83 -19.62
C ALA A 198 21.98 -7.91 -18.78
N GLN A 199 22.23 -6.92 -17.93
CA GLN A 199 23.41 -6.85 -17.07
C GLN A 199 23.39 -7.91 -15.96
N GLU A 200 22.26 -8.15 -15.36
CA GLU A 200 22.09 -9.15 -14.29
C GLU A 200 22.17 -10.57 -14.84
N LEU A 201 21.48 -10.80 -15.97
CA LEU A 201 21.50 -12.11 -16.62
C LEU A 201 22.89 -12.44 -17.17
N ALA A 202 23.62 -11.45 -17.73
CA ALA A 202 25.00 -11.63 -18.19
C ALA A 202 25.92 -12.08 -17.03
N ARG A 203 25.83 -11.46 -15.87
CA ARG A 203 26.61 -11.86 -14.68
C ARG A 203 26.28 -13.29 -14.25
N THR A 204 25.00 -13.63 -14.18
CA THR A 204 24.54 -14.96 -13.80
C THR A 204 24.99 -16.03 -14.79
N LEU A 205 24.86 -15.79 -16.08
CA LEU A 205 25.30 -16.72 -17.13
C LEU A 205 26.83 -16.85 -17.17
N THR A 206 27.54 -15.76 -16.95
CA THR A 206 29.04 -15.80 -16.89
C THR A 206 29.50 -16.59 -15.66
N SER A 207 28.83 -16.47 -14.50
CA SER A 207 29.16 -17.26 -13.31
C SER A 207 28.83 -18.74 -13.49
N LEU A 208 27.73 -19.05 -14.20
CA LEU A 208 27.27 -20.44 -14.41
C LEU A 208 28.11 -21.19 -15.45
N PHE A 209 28.51 -20.53 -16.54
CA PHE A 209 29.18 -21.13 -17.68
C PHE A 209 30.66 -20.71 -17.83
N GLY A 210 31.11 -19.64 -17.16
CA GLY A 210 32.47 -19.11 -17.22
C GLY A 210 33.50 -19.87 -16.38
N GLN A 211 33.09 -20.77 -15.49
CA GLN A 211 34.00 -21.56 -14.61
C GLN A 211 34.39 -22.94 -15.21
N ALA A 212 33.97 -23.27 -16.40
CA ALA A 212 34.33 -24.55 -17.03
C ALA A 212 35.73 -24.46 -17.63
N GLY A 213 36.73 -24.69 -16.77
CA GLY A 213 38.05 -25.21 -17.06
C GLY A 213 38.90 -24.50 -18.14
N GLU A 214 40.16 -24.24 -17.83
CA GLU A 214 41.24 -23.60 -18.63
C GLU A 214 41.49 -24.16 -20.04
N ARG A 215 40.64 -25.00 -20.61
CA ARG A 215 40.87 -25.66 -21.94
C ARG A 215 39.68 -25.62 -22.90
N SER A 216 38.57 -24.93 -22.61
CA SER A 216 37.43 -24.86 -23.54
C SER A 216 37.12 -23.43 -23.95
N ALA A 217 36.81 -23.30 -25.26
CA ALA A 217 36.50 -22.11 -26.02
C ALA A 217 35.90 -20.97 -25.15
N VAL A 218 36.55 -19.82 -25.25
CA VAL A 218 36.18 -18.59 -24.54
C VAL A 218 34.73 -18.24 -24.84
N LEU A 219 33.85 -18.52 -23.88
CA LEU A 219 32.48 -18.02 -23.91
C LEU A 219 32.50 -16.55 -23.46
N SER A 220 32.07 -15.67 -24.31
CA SER A 220 31.92 -14.24 -24.01
C SER A 220 30.44 -13.88 -24.02
N VAL A 221 29.93 -13.38 -22.90
CA VAL A 221 28.57 -12.87 -22.78
C VAL A 221 28.65 -11.37 -22.49
N LEU A 222 28.15 -10.56 -23.41
CA LEU A 222 28.21 -9.11 -23.35
C LEU A 222 26.79 -8.53 -23.24
N PRO A 223 26.46 -7.79 -22.20
CA PRO A 223 25.17 -7.10 -22.11
C PRO A 223 25.19 -5.82 -22.92
N VAL A 224 24.10 -5.55 -23.65
CA VAL A 224 23.85 -4.31 -24.38
C VAL A 224 22.67 -3.62 -23.72
N ASP A 225 22.95 -2.62 -22.88
CA ASP A 225 21.93 -1.96 -22.03
C ASP A 225 20.91 -1.17 -22.83
N SER A 226 21.31 -0.55 -23.94
CA SER A 226 20.43 0.28 -24.79
C SER A 226 19.29 -0.50 -25.44
N SER A 227 19.48 -1.78 -25.72
CA SER A 227 18.47 -2.66 -26.33
C SER A 227 18.02 -3.80 -25.42
N ASN A 228 18.48 -3.79 -24.17
CA ASN A 228 18.27 -4.89 -23.21
C ASN A 228 18.52 -6.26 -23.82
N SER A 229 19.67 -6.42 -24.51
CA SER A 229 20.04 -7.63 -25.26
C SER A 229 21.33 -8.21 -24.76
N LEU A 230 21.48 -9.53 -24.92
CA LEU A 230 22.72 -10.25 -24.63
C LEU A 230 23.37 -10.67 -25.96
N ILE A 231 24.63 -10.35 -26.15
CA ILE A 231 25.46 -10.90 -27.24
C ILE A 231 26.27 -12.03 -26.63
N VAL A 232 26.09 -13.24 -27.17
CA VAL A 232 26.79 -14.46 -26.73
C VAL A 232 27.69 -14.91 -27.88
N ARG A 233 29.00 -15.02 -27.60
CA ARG A 233 29.99 -15.52 -28.54
C ARG A 233 30.72 -16.72 -27.95
N GLY A 234 30.86 -17.79 -28.72
CA GLY A 234 31.58 -18.99 -28.29
C GLY A 234 31.35 -20.19 -29.21
N ASP A 235 31.61 -21.38 -28.68
CA ASP A 235 31.30 -22.63 -29.37
C ASP A 235 29.79 -22.73 -29.68
N PRO A 236 29.39 -23.14 -30.92
CA PRO A 236 27.98 -23.18 -31.33
C PRO A 236 27.08 -23.95 -30.39
N ALA A 237 27.54 -25.07 -29.84
CA ALA A 237 26.76 -25.87 -28.91
C ALA A 237 26.60 -25.18 -27.54
N LEU A 238 27.61 -24.48 -27.06
CA LEU A 238 27.56 -23.68 -25.82
C LEU A 238 26.70 -22.44 -26.02
N VAL A 239 26.84 -21.72 -27.13
CA VAL A 239 26.02 -20.54 -27.44
C VAL A 239 24.53 -20.90 -27.43
N GLN A 240 24.14 -21.98 -28.13
CA GLN A 240 22.75 -22.42 -28.15
C GLN A 240 22.23 -22.82 -26.74
N ARG A 241 23.08 -23.41 -25.91
CA ARG A 241 22.69 -23.75 -24.54
C ARG A 241 22.49 -22.52 -23.70
N VAL A 242 23.42 -21.54 -23.76
CA VAL A 242 23.33 -20.27 -23.05
C VAL A 242 22.10 -19.47 -23.49
N VAL A 243 21.85 -19.40 -24.81
CA VAL A 243 20.69 -18.73 -25.39
C VAL A 243 19.38 -19.33 -24.89
N ARG A 244 19.25 -20.67 -24.89
CA ARG A 244 18.06 -21.35 -24.33
C ARG A 244 17.90 -21.07 -22.85
N THR A 245 18.99 -21.15 -22.08
CA THR A 245 18.92 -20.86 -20.62
C THR A 245 18.55 -19.40 -20.36
N ALA A 246 19.08 -18.47 -21.18
CA ALA A 246 18.72 -17.05 -21.08
C ALA A 246 17.24 -16.82 -21.36
N MET A 247 16.69 -17.43 -22.41
CA MET A 247 15.27 -17.34 -22.74
C MET A 247 14.37 -17.98 -21.69
N ASP A 248 14.76 -19.12 -21.12
CA ASP A 248 14.05 -19.78 -20.03
C ASP A 248 14.02 -18.94 -18.75
N LEU A 249 15.15 -18.32 -18.40
CA LEU A 249 15.24 -17.42 -17.25
C LEU A 249 14.43 -16.15 -17.47
N ASP A 250 14.50 -15.56 -18.66
CA ASP A 250 13.71 -14.37 -19.02
C ASP A 250 12.20 -14.68 -19.06
N GLY A 251 11.82 -15.86 -19.55
CA GLY A 251 10.42 -16.29 -19.55
C GLY A 251 9.84 -16.58 -18.17
N ARG A 252 10.67 -17.03 -17.23
CA ARG A 252 10.29 -17.26 -15.82
C ARG A 252 10.35 -15.97 -14.99
N ALA A 253 11.15 -15.01 -15.39
CA ALA A 253 11.13 -13.68 -14.83
C ALA A 253 9.85 -12.99 -15.34
N GLU A 254 8.70 -13.23 -14.63
CA GLU A 254 7.49 -12.45 -14.84
C GLU A 254 7.84 -10.96 -14.86
N ARG A 255 7.12 -10.16 -15.67
CA ARG A 255 7.27 -8.71 -15.77
C ARG A 255 7.13 -8.04 -14.39
N ARG A 256 8.22 -8.01 -13.65
CA ARG A 256 8.30 -7.35 -12.35
C ARG A 256 9.08 -6.06 -12.54
N GLY A 257 8.37 -5.03 -12.99
CA GLY A 257 8.90 -3.69 -12.85
C GLY A 257 9.15 -3.42 -11.37
N ASP A 258 10.26 -2.78 -11.03
CA ASP A 258 10.58 -2.33 -9.66
C ASP A 258 9.47 -1.47 -9.05
N VAL A 259 8.55 -0.96 -9.88
CA VAL A 259 7.44 -0.07 -9.50
C VAL A 259 6.09 -0.76 -9.71
N SER A 260 5.30 -0.85 -8.65
CA SER A 260 3.91 -1.33 -8.67
C SER A 260 2.97 -0.27 -8.14
N VAL A 261 1.80 -0.14 -8.76
CA VAL A 261 0.71 0.73 -8.30
C VAL A 261 -0.41 -0.12 -7.76
N VAL A 262 -0.67 0.00 -6.46
CA VAL A 262 -1.72 -0.71 -5.75
C VAL A 262 -2.85 0.26 -5.46
N ARG A 263 -4.05 -0.02 -5.98
CA ARG A 263 -5.27 0.72 -5.65
C ARG A 263 -5.94 0.05 -4.47
N LEU A 264 -6.21 0.84 -3.42
CA LEU A 264 -6.92 0.38 -2.24
C LEU A 264 -8.44 0.49 -2.46
N GLN A 265 -9.18 -0.51 -1.99
CA GLN A 265 -10.64 -0.58 -2.14
C GLN A 265 -11.35 -0.03 -0.90
N HIS A 266 -10.83 -0.31 0.29
CA HIS A 266 -11.49 -0.02 1.57
C HIS A 266 -10.63 0.84 2.50
N ALA A 267 -9.33 0.56 2.56
CA ALA A 267 -8.41 1.28 3.43
C ALA A 267 -7.97 2.62 2.82
N SER A 268 -7.65 3.60 3.67
CA SER A 268 -7.09 4.88 3.22
C SER A 268 -5.58 4.76 2.98
N ALA A 269 -5.11 5.17 1.79
CA ALA A 269 -3.69 5.25 1.47
C ALA A 269 -2.92 6.17 2.42
N GLU A 270 -3.57 7.19 2.96
CA GLU A 270 -3.00 8.13 3.93
C GLU A 270 -2.68 7.48 5.27
N GLN A 271 -3.57 6.61 5.74
CA GLN A 271 -3.41 5.90 7.01
C GLN A 271 -2.46 4.70 6.88
N LEU A 272 -2.44 4.01 5.73
CA LEU A 272 -1.59 2.85 5.49
C LEU A 272 -0.14 3.23 5.19
N LEU A 273 0.10 4.38 4.55
CA LEU A 273 1.45 4.82 4.17
C LEU A 273 2.45 4.81 5.34
N PRO A 274 2.19 5.46 6.49
CA PRO A 274 3.14 5.50 7.60
C PRO A 274 3.43 4.11 8.18
N VAL A 275 2.42 3.24 8.23
CA VAL A 275 2.56 1.86 8.72
C VAL A 275 3.47 1.04 7.79
N LEU A 276 3.26 1.14 6.48
CA LEU A 276 4.07 0.44 5.50
C LEU A 276 5.50 0.99 5.43
N GLN A 277 5.67 2.31 5.55
CA GLN A 277 6.99 2.95 5.63
C GLN A 277 7.76 2.49 6.86
N GLN A 278 7.10 2.40 8.01
CA GLN A 278 7.70 1.90 9.25
C GLN A 278 8.09 0.43 9.14
N LEU A 279 7.27 -0.42 8.49
CA LEU A 279 7.55 -1.84 8.26
C LEU A 279 8.80 -2.04 7.40
N VAL A 280 9.05 -1.13 6.46
CA VAL A 280 10.18 -1.15 5.53
C VAL A 280 11.40 -0.39 6.08
N GLY A 281 11.31 0.18 7.28
CA GLY A 281 12.40 0.92 7.92
C GLY A 281 12.62 2.32 7.36
N GLN A 282 11.58 2.91 6.72
CA GLN A 282 11.58 4.32 6.36
C GLN A 282 11.02 5.14 7.53
N THR A 283 11.73 6.17 7.93
CA THR A 283 11.21 7.16 8.89
C THR A 283 10.09 7.97 8.24
N PRO A 284 8.87 7.99 8.79
CA PRO A 284 7.82 8.88 8.31
C PRO A 284 8.25 10.33 8.54
N GLY A 285 8.42 11.12 7.52
CA GLY A 285 8.64 12.54 7.75
C GLY A 285 9.54 13.33 6.81
N ASN A 286 9.82 12.87 5.58
CA ASN A 286 10.63 13.67 4.67
C ASN A 286 10.02 13.83 3.27
N GLU A 287 8.74 14.21 3.18
CA GLU A 287 8.13 14.58 1.87
C GLU A 287 8.43 16.02 1.42
N ALA A 288 9.21 16.80 2.16
CA ALA A 288 9.40 18.23 1.85
C ALA A 288 10.84 18.70 1.77
N GLN A 289 11.83 17.87 1.34
CA GLN A 289 13.16 18.40 1.01
C GLN A 289 13.95 17.45 0.10
N ALA A 290 13.51 17.29 -1.12
CA ALA A 290 14.36 16.86 -2.23
C ALA A 290 14.95 18.13 -2.91
N GLY A 291 15.99 18.70 -2.34
CA GLY A 291 16.68 19.84 -2.94
C GLY A 291 17.42 20.66 -1.93
N GLN A 292 18.49 20.12 -1.33
CA GLN A 292 19.68 20.86 -0.98
C GLN A 292 20.70 19.93 -0.30
N ASP A 293 21.86 19.84 -0.92
CA ASP A 293 23.09 19.32 -0.35
C ASP A 293 23.35 19.89 1.03
N THR A 294 23.60 19.03 2.03
CA THR A 294 24.51 19.44 3.10
C THR A 294 25.04 18.24 3.87
N ARG A 295 26.32 18.19 3.94
CA ARG A 295 27.13 17.46 4.94
C ARG A 295 26.55 17.70 6.34
N SER A 296 26.28 16.67 7.08
CA SER A 296 25.98 16.81 8.49
C SER A 296 26.59 15.65 9.29
N THR A 297 27.47 16.07 10.12
CA THR A 297 28.07 15.49 11.29
C THR A 297 27.10 14.62 12.14
N ALA A 298 27.58 13.45 12.47
CA ALA A 298 27.02 12.57 13.50
C ALA A 298 27.02 13.28 14.87
N VAL A 299 25.87 13.25 15.55
CA VAL A 299 25.78 13.45 16.99
C VAL A 299 25.01 12.26 17.57
N ASP A 300 25.75 11.56 18.37
CA ASP A 300 25.37 10.45 19.21
C ASP A 300 24.42 10.94 20.33
N VAL A 301 23.21 10.41 20.42
CA VAL A 301 22.39 10.49 21.65
C VAL A 301 21.78 9.11 21.91
N ALA A 302 22.49 8.36 22.74
CA ALA A 302 21.92 7.20 23.41
C ALA A 302 21.03 7.67 24.58
N ALA A 303 19.79 7.16 24.68
CA ALA A 303 19.24 6.58 25.90
C ALA A 303 17.72 6.37 25.86
N ALA A 304 17.32 5.13 26.09
CA ALA A 304 16.19 4.65 26.88
C ALA A 304 14.75 4.91 26.42
N ALA A 305 14.15 3.88 25.78
CA ALA A 305 12.79 3.41 26.11
C ALA A 305 12.54 2.05 25.42
N GLY A 306 11.96 1.11 26.17
CA GLY A 306 11.74 -0.28 25.80
C GLY A 306 11.07 -0.49 24.45
N THR A 307 11.75 -1.20 23.59
CA THR A 307 11.34 -1.50 22.24
C THR A 307 10.56 -2.80 22.18
N ALA A 308 9.30 -2.72 21.83
CA ALA A 308 8.68 -3.80 21.09
C ALA A 308 9.45 -3.96 19.77
N GLN A 309 10.12 -5.11 19.60
CA GLN A 309 10.83 -5.44 18.37
C GLN A 309 9.82 -5.64 17.24
N THR A 310 9.57 -4.58 16.47
CA THR A 310 8.96 -4.71 15.16
C THR A 310 10.02 -5.35 14.25
N GLN A 311 9.76 -6.55 13.74
CA GLN A 311 10.61 -7.18 12.75
C GLN A 311 10.66 -6.30 11.50
N VAL A 312 11.74 -5.55 11.34
CA VAL A 312 12.05 -4.81 10.13
C VAL A 312 12.46 -5.83 9.08
N ILE A 313 11.70 -5.90 7.98
CA ILE A 313 12.08 -6.69 6.79
C ILE A 313 13.32 -6.01 6.19
N ALA A 314 14.50 -6.56 6.47
CA ALA A 314 15.74 -6.08 5.90
C ALA A 314 15.74 -6.35 4.38
N PRO A 315 16.08 -5.36 3.53
CA PRO A 315 16.14 -5.56 2.08
C PRO A 315 17.29 -6.51 1.74
N ALA A 316 16.97 -7.58 1.01
CA ALA A 316 17.93 -8.60 0.58
C ALA A 316 18.92 -8.11 -0.50
N THR A 317 18.68 -6.99 -1.14
CA THR A 317 19.52 -6.38 -2.20
C THR A 317 19.41 -4.86 -2.14
N GLY A 318 20.50 -4.21 -2.00
CA GLY A 318 20.90 -2.79 -1.88
C GLY A 318 20.05 -1.62 -2.37
N LYS A 319 18.84 -1.79 -2.88
CA LYS A 319 17.91 -0.68 -3.17
C LYS A 319 16.93 -0.54 -2.01
N ARG A 320 16.91 0.63 -1.38
CA ARG A 320 15.91 0.94 -0.34
C ARG A 320 14.53 0.98 -0.99
N PRO A 321 13.55 0.21 -0.49
CA PRO A 321 12.19 0.27 -0.98
C PRO A 321 11.59 1.64 -0.69
N VAL A 322 10.85 2.21 -1.65
CA VAL A 322 10.20 3.53 -1.54
C VAL A 322 8.71 3.35 -1.72
N ILE A 323 7.92 3.83 -0.75
CA ILE A 323 6.46 3.80 -0.79
C ILE A 323 5.95 5.24 -0.77
N VAL A 324 5.12 5.60 -1.75
CA VAL A 324 4.54 6.94 -1.90
C VAL A 324 3.04 6.84 -2.15
N ARG A 325 2.26 7.75 -1.58
CA ARG A 325 0.84 7.92 -1.88
C ARG A 325 0.65 8.73 -3.16
N TYR A 326 -0.26 8.32 -4.00
CA TYR A 326 -0.71 9.14 -5.12
C TYR A 326 -1.94 9.98 -4.71
N PRO A 327 -1.81 11.32 -4.61
CA PRO A 327 -2.90 12.16 -4.07
C PRO A 327 -4.14 12.23 -4.96
N GLY A 328 -4.04 11.90 -6.26
CA GLY A 328 -5.15 11.93 -7.21
C GLY A 328 -6.08 10.71 -7.14
N SER A 329 -5.70 9.66 -6.42
CA SER A 329 -6.53 8.48 -6.19
C SER A 329 -6.09 7.76 -4.92
N ASN A 330 -6.97 6.90 -4.38
CA ASN A 330 -6.64 6.07 -3.20
C ASN A 330 -5.68 4.93 -3.61
N ALA A 331 -4.44 5.28 -3.95
CA ALA A 331 -3.43 4.35 -4.46
C ALA A 331 -2.07 4.58 -3.82
N LEU A 332 -1.33 3.49 -3.67
CA LEU A 332 0.05 3.46 -3.22
C LEU A 332 0.95 3.07 -4.40
N ILE A 333 2.04 3.80 -4.56
CA ILE A 333 3.12 3.48 -5.51
C ILE A 333 4.23 2.86 -4.69
N ILE A 334 4.57 1.62 -5.00
CA ILE A 334 5.59 0.84 -4.31
C ILE A 334 6.74 0.61 -5.29
N ASN A 335 7.92 1.13 -4.96
CA ASN A 335 9.16 0.87 -5.67
C ASN A 335 10.06 0.05 -4.75
N ALA A 336 10.13 -1.26 -4.98
CA ALA A 336 10.85 -2.21 -4.15
C ALA A 336 11.29 -3.42 -4.97
N ASP A 337 12.23 -4.19 -4.44
CA ASP A 337 12.58 -5.48 -5.01
C ASP A 337 11.38 -6.46 -5.00
N PRO A 338 11.35 -7.45 -5.88
CA PRO A 338 10.19 -8.33 -6.07
C PRO A 338 9.76 -9.12 -4.82
N GLU A 339 10.69 -9.43 -3.93
CA GLU A 339 10.41 -10.15 -2.69
C GLU A 339 9.72 -9.24 -1.67
N THR A 340 10.29 -8.08 -1.41
CA THR A 340 9.70 -7.05 -0.54
C THR A 340 8.34 -6.57 -1.09
N GLN A 341 8.22 -6.42 -2.42
CA GLN A 341 6.96 -6.02 -3.05
C GLN A 341 5.84 -7.05 -2.82
N ARG A 342 6.12 -8.36 -2.91
CA ARG A 342 5.14 -9.41 -2.59
C ARG A 342 4.74 -9.37 -1.13
N ALA A 343 5.72 -9.28 -0.21
CA ALA A 343 5.45 -9.18 1.21
C ALA A 343 4.57 -7.96 1.53
N LEU A 344 4.86 -6.81 0.93
CA LEU A 344 4.04 -5.60 1.08
C LEU A 344 2.64 -5.77 0.50
N MET A 345 2.51 -6.41 -0.68
CA MET A 345 1.20 -6.69 -1.28
C MET A 345 0.36 -7.64 -0.42
N ASP A 346 0.97 -8.63 0.21
CA ASP A 346 0.27 -9.56 1.10
C ASP A 346 -0.19 -8.83 2.37
N VAL A 347 0.62 -7.96 2.95
CA VAL A 347 0.23 -7.10 4.08
C VAL A 347 -0.90 -6.15 3.68
N ILE A 348 -0.79 -5.47 2.53
CA ILE A 348 -1.84 -4.56 2.04
C ILE A 348 -3.15 -5.32 1.85
N ARG A 349 -3.12 -6.52 1.26
CA ARG A 349 -4.33 -7.34 1.06
C ARG A 349 -5.01 -7.77 2.36
N GLN A 350 -4.22 -7.97 3.43
CA GLN A 350 -4.75 -8.28 4.77
C GLN A 350 -5.34 -7.03 5.45
N LEU A 351 -4.83 -5.84 5.16
CA LEU A 351 -5.27 -4.59 5.76
C LEU A 351 -6.39 -3.88 4.96
N ASP A 352 -6.50 -4.14 3.65
CA ASP A 352 -7.51 -3.55 2.77
C ASP A 352 -8.81 -4.36 2.81
N VAL A 353 -9.39 -4.47 4.01
CA VAL A 353 -10.66 -5.16 4.25
C VAL A 353 -11.78 -4.16 4.47
N HIS A 354 -13.02 -4.58 4.17
CA HIS A 354 -14.20 -3.75 4.42
C HIS A 354 -14.34 -3.47 5.92
N ARG A 355 -14.42 -2.19 6.28
CA ARG A 355 -14.58 -1.75 7.67
C ARG A 355 -16.07 -1.72 8.01
N GLU A 356 -16.43 -2.38 9.09
CA GLU A 356 -17.80 -2.37 9.61
C GLU A 356 -18.14 -0.97 10.15
N GLN A 357 -19.41 -0.61 10.07
CA GLN A 357 -19.92 0.63 10.61
C GLN A 357 -20.70 0.36 11.90
N VAL A 358 -20.67 1.29 12.81
CA VAL A 358 -21.43 1.22 14.04
C VAL A 358 -22.39 2.41 14.11
N LEU A 359 -23.68 2.12 14.21
CA LEU A 359 -24.69 3.08 14.57
C LEU A 359 -24.76 3.13 16.08
N VAL A 360 -24.51 4.29 16.66
CA VAL A 360 -24.59 4.53 18.10
C VAL A 360 -25.78 5.44 18.40
N GLU A 361 -26.67 4.97 19.24
CA GLU A 361 -27.84 5.70 19.71
C GLU A 361 -27.72 5.90 21.21
N ALA A 362 -27.76 7.13 21.66
CA ALA A 362 -27.86 7.45 23.06
C ALA A 362 -29.31 7.87 23.42
N ILE A 363 -29.72 7.58 24.60
CA ILE A 363 -31.01 8.00 25.15
C ILE A 363 -30.74 8.67 26.50
N VAL A 364 -30.99 9.97 26.54
CA VAL A 364 -30.87 10.77 27.76
C VAL A 364 -32.29 11.10 28.27
N VAL A 365 -32.61 10.60 29.44
CA VAL A 365 -33.91 10.83 30.08
C VAL A 365 -33.68 11.56 31.38
N GLU A 366 -34.35 12.70 31.54
CA GLU A 366 -34.39 13.44 32.81
C GLU A 366 -35.82 13.72 33.20
N ILE A 367 -36.19 13.26 34.37
CA ILE A 367 -37.50 13.50 34.97
C ILE A 367 -37.27 14.32 36.22
N SER A 368 -37.79 15.54 36.24
CA SER A 368 -37.71 16.40 37.41
C SER A 368 -39.11 16.76 37.93
N ASP A 369 -39.30 16.59 39.22
CA ASP A 369 -40.52 16.94 39.91
C ASP A 369 -40.19 17.97 41.01
N THR A 370 -40.79 19.15 40.93
CA THR A 370 -40.67 20.19 41.95
C THR A 370 -42.01 20.40 42.60
N ALA A 371 -42.08 20.13 43.89
CA ALA A 371 -43.28 20.33 44.66
C ALA A 371 -43.02 21.36 45.78
N ALA A 372 -43.68 22.49 45.67
CA ALA A 372 -43.61 23.55 46.64
C ALA A 372 -44.97 23.70 47.42
N LYS A 373 -44.89 23.70 48.73
CA LYS A 373 -46.04 23.91 49.58
C LYS A 373 -45.70 24.98 50.60
N ARG A 374 -46.54 26.02 50.68
CA ARG A 374 -46.45 27.07 51.67
C ARG A 374 -47.76 27.25 52.32
N LEU A 375 -47.74 27.45 53.63
CA LEU A 375 -48.90 27.85 54.44
C LEU A 375 -48.39 28.76 55.53
N GLY A 376 -48.86 29.98 55.54
CA GLY A 376 -48.49 31.00 56.51
C GLY A 376 -49.66 31.86 56.93
N VAL A 377 -49.61 32.29 58.15
CA VAL A 377 -50.55 33.26 58.71
C VAL A 377 -49.74 34.40 59.29
N GLN A 378 -50.01 35.61 58.81
CA GLN A 378 -49.44 36.84 59.37
C GLN A 378 -50.52 37.64 60.08
N LEU A 379 -50.15 38.21 61.20
CA LEU A 379 -51.05 39.01 62.06
C LEU A 379 -50.42 40.39 62.30
N LEU A 380 -51.28 41.41 62.30
CA LEU A 380 -50.90 42.76 62.67
C LEU A 380 -51.94 43.31 63.62
N LEU A 381 -51.49 43.87 64.73
CA LEU A 381 -52.27 44.70 65.66
C LEU A 381 -51.46 45.96 65.98
N ALA A 382 -51.99 47.15 65.72
CA ALA A 382 -51.32 48.41 65.94
C ALA A 382 -52.27 49.38 66.58
N GLY A 383 -51.94 49.93 67.75
CA GLY A 383 -52.70 51.01 68.42
C GLY A 383 -52.48 52.33 67.75
N ARG A 384 -53.54 53.14 67.63
CA ARG A 384 -53.46 54.51 67.00
C ARG A 384 -53.10 55.60 68.04
N ASN A 385 -53.42 55.38 69.33
CA ASN A 385 -53.20 56.38 70.34
C ASN A 385 -52.11 56.02 71.36
N GLY A 386 -51.20 55.08 71.00
CA GLY A 386 -50.12 54.59 71.87
C GLY A 386 -50.56 53.69 73.01
N THR A 387 -51.89 53.42 73.18
CA THR A 387 -52.48 52.56 74.28
C THR A 387 -52.36 51.09 73.97
N VAL A 388 -52.26 50.69 72.71
CA VAL A 388 -52.06 49.30 72.28
C VAL A 388 -50.70 49.12 71.67
N PRO A 389 -49.88 48.17 72.11
CA PRO A 389 -48.55 47.91 71.49
C PRO A 389 -48.68 47.45 70.05
N LEU A 390 -47.68 47.79 69.25
CA LEU A 390 -47.52 47.26 67.90
C LEU A 390 -47.11 45.79 68.03
N ILE A 391 -47.97 44.89 67.54
CA ILE A 391 -47.69 43.47 67.42
C ILE A 391 -47.84 43.11 65.97
N ALA A 392 -46.75 42.66 65.34
CA ALA A 392 -46.73 42.19 63.95
C ALA A 392 -45.99 40.87 63.85
N THR A 393 -46.50 39.94 63.07
CA THR A 393 -45.78 38.74 62.68
C THR A 393 -45.44 38.86 61.20
N GLN A 394 -44.16 38.84 60.89
CA GLN A 394 -43.68 38.82 59.53
C GLN A 394 -42.69 37.69 59.41
N TYR A 395 -42.81 36.86 58.37
CA TYR A 395 -41.92 35.74 58.09
C TYR A 395 -41.12 36.02 56.85
N SER A 396 -39.86 35.58 56.82
CA SER A 396 -38.92 35.88 55.75
C SER A 396 -39.31 35.26 54.38
N GLY A 397 -40.06 34.18 54.39
CA GLY A 397 -40.55 33.49 53.20
C GLY A 397 -41.99 33.82 52.81
N ALA A 398 -42.65 34.74 53.50
CA ALA A 398 -44.05 35.11 53.27
C ALA A 398 -44.13 36.38 52.38
N ALA A 399 -44.75 36.24 51.25
CA ALA A 399 -45.09 37.35 50.36
C ALA A 399 -46.57 37.33 50.05
N PRO A 400 -47.25 38.45 50.16
CA PRO A 400 -46.80 39.77 50.60
C PRO A 400 -46.62 39.89 52.11
N GLY A 401 -45.67 40.73 52.53
CA GLY A 401 -45.53 41.06 53.98
C GLY A 401 -46.70 41.90 54.48
N ILE A 402 -47.19 41.61 55.73
CA ILE A 402 -48.32 42.33 56.28
C ILE A 402 -47.98 43.77 56.68
N VAL A 403 -46.72 44.04 57.02
CA VAL A 403 -46.25 45.35 57.40
C VAL A 403 -46.29 46.38 56.27
N PRO A 404 -45.72 46.12 55.09
CA PRO A 404 -45.80 47.00 53.87
C PRO A 404 -47.28 47.21 53.46
N LEU A 405 -48.12 46.17 53.47
CA LEU A 405 -49.52 46.30 53.12
C LEU A 405 -50.29 47.15 54.08
N ALA A 406 -50.04 46.99 55.37
CA ALA A 406 -50.68 47.81 56.41
C ALA A 406 -50.24 49.28 56.36
N ALA A 407 -48.97 49.54 56.14
CA ALA A 407 -48.44 50.88 55.94
C ALA A 407 -49.09 51.59 54.72
N ALA A 408 -49.21 50.86 53.58
CA ALA A 408 -49.92 51.39 52.43
C ALA A 408 -51.42 51.68 52.68
N ALA A 409 -52.07 50.82 53.44
CA ALA A 409 -53.48 50.99 53.78
C ALA A 409 -53.73 52.11 54.91
N ALA A 410 -52.84 52.26 55.85
CA ALA A 410 -52.92 53.31 56.88
C ALA A 410 -52.62 54.71 56.33
N GLY A 411 -51.75 54.83 55.39
CA GLY A 411 -51.36 56.11 54.78
C GLY A 411 -52.43 56.82 53.95
N THR A 412 -53.57 56.20 53.69
CA THR A 412 -54.65 56.81 52.87
C THR A 412 -55.46 57.90 53.67
N ARG A 413 -55.09 58.17 54.91
CA ARG A 413 -55.81 59.10 55.80
C ARG A 413 -54.95 60.17 56.50
N SER A 414 -53.67 60.30 56.17
CA SER A 414 -52.84 61.38 56.69
C SER A 414 -53.04 62.64 55.88
N ASN A 415 -53.66 63.65 56.52
CA ASN A 415 -53.91 64.97 55.89
C ASN A 415 -52.77 65.96 56.03
N ASN A 416 -51.56 65.53 56.44
CA ASN A 416 -50.39 66.40 56.62
C ASN A 416 -49.39 66.11 55.52
N GLY A 417 -49.14 67.11 54.68
CA GLY A 417 -48.44 67.04 53.33
C GLY A 417 -46.95 66.78 53.38
N ASP A 418 -46.30 66.33 54.47
CA ASP A 418 -44.83 66.14 54.49
C ASP A 418 -44.38 64.65 54.42
N ASP A 419 -45.33 63.68 54.43
CA ASP A 419 -45.00 62.23 54.42
C ASP A 419 -45.28 61.49 53.08
N ASP A 420 -45.54 62.21 52.01
CA ASP A 420 -45.95 61.59 50.70
C ASP A 420 -44.89 60.66 50.13
N SER A 421 -43.61 60.89 50.34
CA SER A 421 -42.53 60.04 49.78
C SER A 421 -42.42 58.62 50.39
N VAL A 422 -42.63 58.56 51.73
CA VAL A 422 -42.62 57.31 52.49
C VAL A 422 -43.87 56.49 52.16
N LEU A 423 -44.99 57.15 51.95
CA LEU A 423 -46.27 56.57 51.64
C LEU A 423 -46.26 56.00 50.17
N GLU A 424 -45.70 56.74 49.21
CA GLU A 424 -45.51 56.29 47.86
C GLU A 424 -44.57 55.06 47.81
N GLN A 425 -43.52 55.07 48.57
CA GLN A 425 -42.59 53.95 48.66
C GLN A 425 -43.29 52.73 49.28
N ALA A 426 -44.06 52.89 50.33
CA ALA A 426 -44.82 51.81 50.95
C ALA A 426 -45.87 51.21 49.96
N ARG A 427 -46.59 52.09 49.21
CA ARG A 427 -47.55 51.67 48.19
C ARG A 427 -46.85 50.95 47.02
N ASN A 428 -45.69 51.40 46.54
CA ASN A 428 -44.92 50.75 45.50
C ASN A 428 -44.41 49.37 45.92
N VAL A 429 -43.90 49.24 47.18
CA VAL A 429 -43.50 47.95 47.75
C VAL A 429 -44.72 47.01 47.95
N ALA A 430 -45.82 47.51 48.38
CA ALA A 430 -47.08 46.74 48.52
C ALA A 430 -47.59 46.25 47.13
N ALA A 431 -47.58 47.13 46.14
CA ALA A 431 -47.99 46.80 44.79
C ALA A 431 -47.03 45.77 44.10
N GLN A 432 -45.76 45.94 44.29
CA GLN A 432 -44.76 44.95 43.78
C GLN A 432 -44.93 43.61 44.50
N SER A 433 -45.18 43.59 45.80
CA SER A 433 -45.38 42.33 46.55
C SER A 433 -46.68 41.62 46.17
N LEU A 434 -47.72 42.37 45.77
CA LEU A 434 -48.97 41.81 45.25
C LEU A 434 -48.82 41.31 43.79
N LEU A 435 -48.10 42.01 42.96
CA LEU A 435 -47.84 41.56 41.58
C LEU A 435 -47.03 40.26 41.51
N GLY A 436 -46.13 40.01 42.45
CA GLY A 436 -45.34 38.78 42.59
C GLY A 436 -46.09 37.62 43.24
N LEU A 437 -47.39 37.75 43.52
CA LEU A 437 -48.16 36.77 44.28
C LEU A 437 -48.52 35.54 43.44
N SER A 438 -48.05 34.39 43.88
CA SER A 438 -48.50 33.08 43.36
C SER A 438 -49.22 32.29 44.44
N GLY A 439 -50.47 31.95 44.20
CA GLY A 439 -51.28 31.15 45.15
C GLY A 439 -52.49 31.87 45.69
N GLY A 440 -53.09 31.29 46.68
CA GLY A 440 -54.27 31.86 47.36
C GLY A 440 -53.87 32.77 48.53
N LEU A 441 -54.39 33.98 48.51
CA LEU A 441 -54.27 34.96 49.61
C LEU A 441 -55.63 35.31 50.13
N ILE A 442 -55.79 35.22 51.42
CA ILE A 442 -56.97 35.70 52.13
C ILE A 442 -56.49 36.77 53.09
N GLY A 443 -56.96 38.00 52.94
CA GLY A 443 -56.68 39.12 53.84
C GLY A 443 -57.94 39.59 54.57
N LEU A 444 -57.79 39.80 55.81
CA LEU A 444 -58.79 40.47 56.60
C LEU A 444 -58.16 41.69 57.28
N ALA A 445 -58.75 42.82 57.13
CA ALA A 445 -58.27 44.03 57.77
C ALA A 445 -59.47 44.81 58.33
N GLY A 446 -59.26 45.37 59.48
CA GLY A 446 -60.27 46.19 60.17
C GLY A 446 -59.60 47.25 60.98
N GLN A 447 -60.34 48.29 61.28
CA GLN A 447 -59.94 49.34 62.20
C GLN A 447 -61.03 49.69 63.22
N SER A 448 -60.60 50.01 64.41
CA SER A 448 -61.38 50.59 65.48
C SER A 448 -60.81 51.99 65.75
N ASN A 449 -61.52 52.76 66.59
CA ASN A 449 -61.03 54.10 66.98
C ASN A 449 -59.66 54.07 67.68
N ASP A 450 -59.29 52.94 68.28
CA ASP A 450 -58.05 52.81 69.06
C ASP A 450 -57.03 51.87 68.47
N ALA A 451 -57.41 51.01 67.46
CA ALA A 451 -56.52 50.05 66.94
C ALA A 451 -56.81 49.67 65.46
N VAL A 452 -55.77 49.33 64.71
CA VAL A 452 -55.79 48.70 63.38
C VAL A 452 -55.41 47.23 63.58
N PHE A 453 -56.19 46.34 63.00
CA PHE A 453 -55.86 44.92 62.99
C PHE A 453 -55.89 44.38 61.58
N GLY A 454 -55.00 43.42 61.28
CA GLY A 454 -54.88 42.77 59.98
C GLY A 454 -54.46 41.31 60.13
N MET A 455 -54.97 40.47 59.26
CA MET A 455 -54.58 39.08 59.14
C MET A 455 -54.43 38.72 57.67
N ILE A 456 -53.36 38.08 57.30
CA ILE A 456 -53.13 37.54 55.99
C ILE A 456 -52.85 36.05 56.12
N ILE A 457 -53.59 35.26 55.38
CA ILE A 457 -53.34 33.83 55.17
C ILE A 457 -52.83 33.63 53.77
N ASP A 458 -51.64 33.13 53.62
CA ASP A 458 -51.14 32.70 52.35
C ASP A 458 -51.05 31.18 52.27
N ALA A 459 -51.57 30.59 51.18
CA ALA A 459 -51.55 29.18 50.95
C ALA A 459 -51.18 28.89 49.47
N VAL A 460 -50.09 28.19 49.28
CA VAL A 460 -49.60 27.80 47.91
C VAL A 460 -49.29 26.32 47.90
N LYS A 461 -49.78 25.66 46.87
CA LYS A 461 -49.38 24.33 46.51
C LYS A 461 -49.02 24.37 44.96
N SER A 462 -47.80 24.18 44.64
CA SER A 462 -47.35 24.11 43.27
C SER A 462 -46.63 22.77 43.03
N ASP A 463 -47.09 22.03 42.06
CA ASP A 463 -46.44 20.80 41.60
C ASP A 463 -46.06 21.00 40.12
N THR A 464 -44.79 20.97 39.81
CA THR A 464 -44.25 21.16 38.47
C THR A 464 -43.46 19.92 38.10
N GLY A 465 -43.88 19.21 37.04
CA GLY A 465 -43.15 18.09 36.46
C GLY A 465 -42.53 18.51 35.14
N SER A 466 -41.30 18.11 34.90
CA SER A 466 -40.62 18.28 33.64
C SER A 466 -40.02 16.94 33.20
N ASN A 467 -40.20 16.63 31.94
CA ASN A 467 -39.63 15.42 31.34
C ASN A 467 -38.84 15.83 30.09
N LEU A 468 -37.51 15.62 30.13
CA LEU A 468 -36.61 15.84 29.04
C LEU A 468 -36.22 14.48 28.48
N LEU A 469 -36.45 14.26 27.18
CA LEU A 469 -36.01 13.09 26.43
C LEU A 469 -35.22 13.54 25.22
N SER A 470 -33.97 13.11 25.15
CA SER A 470 -33.08 13.39 24.00
C SER A 470 -32.50 12.10 23.50
N THR A 471 -32.55 11.88 22.16
CA THR A 471 -32.09 10.65 21.53
C THR A 471 -31.14 10.95 20.38
N PRO A 472 -29.91 11.47 20.65
CA PRO A 472 -28.92 11.67 19.60
C PRO A 472 -28.47 10.32 19.04
N SER A 473 -28.24 10.27 17.72
CA SER A 473 -27.75 9.08 17.02
C SER A 473 -26.74 9.46 15.96
N ILE A 474 -25.68 8.68 15.85
CA ILE A 474 -24.61 8.91 14.87
C ILE A 474 -24.09 7.57 14.36
N MET A 475 -23.72 7.53 13.09
CA MET A 475 -23.08 6.39 12.45
C MET A 475 -21.63 6.72 12.18
N THR A 476 -20.73 5.81 12.50
CA THR A 476 -19.27 5.97 12.24
C THR A 476 -18.64 4.63 11.86
N LEU A 477 -17.46 4.70 11.24
CA LEU A 477 -16.65 3.52 10.97
C LEU A 477 -16.01 2.98 12.25
N ASP A 478 -15.69 1.70 12.23
CA ASP A 478 -14.91 1.08 13.31
C ASP A 478 -13.61 1.83 13.56
N ASN A 479 -13.31 2.07 14.86
CA ASN A 479 -12.14 2.78 15.37
C ASN A 479 -12.01 4.26 14.91
N GLU A 480 -13.10 4.88 14.41
CA GLU A 480 -13.12 6.28 14.00
C GLU A 480 -13.99 7.10 14.96
N GLN A 481 -13.51 8.31 15.27
CA GLN A 481 -14.22 9.23 16.16
C GLN A 481 -15.25 10.02 15.36
N ALA A 482 -16.47 10.08 15.86
CA ALA A 482 -17.54 10.88 15.30
C ALA A 482 -18.18 11.75 16.37
N ARG A 483 -18.62 12.93 15.97
CA ARG A 483 -19.24 13.93 16.84
C ARG A 483 -20.49 14.47 16.16
N ILE A 484 -21.58 14.54 16.91
CA ILE A 484 -22.80 15.25 16.53
C ILE A 484 -23.14 16.26 17.61
N LEU A 485 -23.42 17.48 17.21
CA LEU A 485 -23.87 18.57 18.06
C LEU A 485 -25.19 19.12 17.49
N VAL A 486 -26.22 19.14 18.30
CA VAL A 486 -27.52 19.72 17.95
C VAL A 486 -27.89 20.73 19.01
N GLY A 487 -27.88 21.99 18.66
CA GLY A 487 -28.10 23.06 19.61
C GLY A 487 -28.05 24.44 19.01
N GLN A 488 -27.75 25.44 19.81
CA GLN A 488 -27.60 26.83 19.45
C GLN A 488 -26.32 27.41 20.06
N GLU A 489 -25.75 28.38 19.38
CA GLU A 489 -24.57 29.10 19.83
C GLU A 489 -25.00 30.34 20.60
N VAL A 490 -24.56 30.44 21.85
CA VAL A 490 -24.99 31.49 22.77
C VAL A 490 -23.81 32.43 23.06
N PRO A 491 -23.98 33.74 22.90
CA PRO A 491 -22.95 34.70 23.26
C PRO A 491 -22.83 34.84 24.77
N ILE A 492 -21.65 34.67 25.32
CA ILE A 492 -21.33 34.93 26.72
C ILE A 492 -20.32 36.07 26.82
N THR A 493 -20.51 36.94 27.80
CA THR A 493 -19.58 38.01 28.08
C THR A 493 -18.43 37.47 28.93
N THR A 494 -17.20 37.56 28.40
CA THR A 494 -16.00 37.07 29.09
C THR A 494 -15.16 38.18 29.73
N GLY A 495 -15.45 39.41 29.40
CA GLY A 495 -14.79 40.57 30.02
C GLY A 495 -15.57 41.86 29.72
N GLU A 496 -15.65 42.75 30.73
CA GLU A 496 -16.17 44.08 30.61
C GLU A 496 -15.15 45.05 31.24
N VAL A 497 -14.69 46.02 30.49
CA VAL A 497 -13.81 47.06 31.01
C VAL A 497 -14.66 48.32 31.17
N LEU A 498 -14.96 48.68 32.41
CA LEU A 498 -15.60 49.94 32.81
C LEU A 498 -14.48 50.96 32.96
N GLY A 499 -14.27 51.81 31.97
CA GLY A 499 -13.38 52.96 32.10
C GLY A 499 -13.98 54.07 32.92
N ALA A 500 -13.28 54.54 33.94
CA ALA A 500 -13.74 55.60 34.85
C ALA A 500 -13.91 57.00 34.16
N ALA A 501 -13.63 57.08 32.87
CA ALA A 501 -13.70 58.32 32.10
C ALA A 501 -14.26 58.17 30.67
N ASN A 502 -14.83 57.05 30.30
CA ASN A 502 -15.33 56.81 28.96
C ASN A 502 -16.74 56.21 28.95
N ASP A 503 -17.65 56.88 28.25
CA ASP A 503 -19.04 56.48 28.05
C ASP A 503 -19.22 55.21 27.17
N ASN A 504 -18.14 54.54 26.83
CA ASN A 504 -18.21 53.36 25.94
C ASN A 504 -17.51 52.15 26.56
N PRO A 505 -18.25 51.29 27.25
CA PRO A 505 -17.69 50.08 27.85
C PRO A 505 -17.32 49.08 26.75
N PHE A 506 -16.07 48.58 26.78
CA PHE A 506 -15.62 47.49 25.90
C PHE A 506 -16.08 46.17 26.52
N ARG A 507 -16.88 45.41 25.74
CA ARG A 507 -17.38 44.10 26.12
C ARG A 507 -16.80 43.05 25.19
N THR A 508 -16.08 42.06 25.75
CA THR A 508 -15.59 40.89 25.00
C THR A 508 -16.64 39.80 25.07
N ILE A 509 -17.05 39.31 23.90
CA ILE A 509 -18.06 38.29 23.76
C ILE A 509 -17.39 37.04 23.19
N GLN A 510 -17.57 35.91 23.90
CA GLN A 510 -17.27 34.56 23.43
C GLN A 510 -18.57 33.82 23.14
N ARG A 511 -18.59 33.01 22.08
CA ARG A 511 -19.72 32.17 21.77
C ARG A 511 -19.49 30.77 22.32
N GLN A 512 -20.51 30.19 22.92
CA GLN A 512 -20.50 28.84 23.48
C GLN A 512 -21.65 28.04 22.91
N ASP A 513 -21.36 26.83 22.50
CA ASP A 513 -22.35 25.86 22.04
C ASP A 513 -23.19 25.35 23.22
N VAL A 514 -24.50 25.36 23.04
CA VAL A 514 -25.47 24.89 24.04
C VAL A 514 -26.46 23.98 23.34
N GLY A 515 -26.58 22.75 23.80
CA GLY A 515 -27.45 21.74 23.20
C GLY A 515 -27.08 20.32 23.60
N VAL A 516 -27.34 19.38 22.72
CA VAL A 516 -27.01 17.96 22.87
C VAL A 516 -25.81 17.61 22.00
N GLU A 517 -24.75 17.17 22.61
CA GLU A 517 -23.53 16.73 21.98
C GLU A 517 -23.27 15.25 22.28
N LEU A 518 -23.00 14.46 21.27
CA LEU A 518 -22.56 13.07 21.39
C LEU A 518 -21.28 12.90 20.58
N GLU A 519 -20.23 12.54 21.27
CA GLU A 519 -18.94 12.15 20.68
C GLU A 519 -18.68 10.69 21.02
N VAL A 520 -18.38 9.88 20.01
CA VAL A 520 -18.20 8.44 20.17
C VAL A 520 -17.10 7.92 19.28
N ARG A 521 -16.32 6.97 19.83
CA ARG A 521 -15.36 6.16 19.10
C ARG A 521 -15.63 4.69 19.41
N PRO A 522 -16.28 3.96 18.49
CA PRO A 522 -16.49 2.53 18.64
C PRO A 522 -15.24 1.75 18.24
N GLN A 523 -15.08 0.57 18.83
CA GLN A 523 -14.10 -0.43 18.46
C GLN A 523 -14.76 -1.80 18.54
N ILE A 524 -14.84 -2.49 17.40
CA ILE A 524 -15.48 -3.80 17.31
C ILE A 524 -14.44 -4.86 17.69
N ASN A 525 -14.79 -5.71 18.62
CA ASN A 525 -13.96 -6.83 19.05
C ASN A 525 -14.28 -8.08 18.23
N THR A 526 -13.31 -8.98 18.08
CA THR A 526 -13.45 -10.22 17.32
C THR A 526 -14.58 -11.13 17.83
N ALA A 527 -14.99 -10.98 19.08
CA ALA A 527 -16.11 -11.71 19.68
C ALA A 527 -17.49 -11.05 19.43
N GLY A 528 -17.57 -9.97 18.65
CA GLY A 528 -18.81 -9.25 18.37
C GLY A 528 -19.25 -8.22 19.41
N GLY A 529 -18.49 -8.05 20.49
CA GLY A 529 -18.66 -6.97 21.45
C GLY A 529 -18.10 -5.66 20.92
N ILE A 530 -18.69 -4.54 21.30
CA ILE A 530 -18.27 -3.20 20.87
C ILE A 530 -17.76 -2.44 22.09
N THR A 531 -16.49 -2.05 22.04
CA THR A 531 -15.92 -1.12 23.02
C THR A 531 -16.23 0.29 22.57
N LEU A 532 -16.92 1.06 23.39
CA LEU A 532 -17.31 2.44 23.09
C LEU A 532 -16.57 3.38 24.04
N ALA A 533 -15.78 4.30 23.47
CA ALA A 533 -15.37 5.51 24.20
C ALA A 533 -16.37 6.61 23.85
N ILE A 534 -17.04 7.13 24.88
CA ILE A 534 -18.22 8.00 24.74
C ILE A 534 -18.01 9.25 25.57
N LYS A 535 -18.34 10.39 24.98
CA LYS A 535 -18.53 11.65 25.66
C LYS A 535 -19.91 12.21 25.27
N GLN A 536 -20.81 12.24 26.21
CA GLN A 536 -22.18 12.75 26.05
C GLN A 536 -22.32 14.02 26.88
N GLU A 537 -22.75 15.09 26.24
CA GLU A 537 -23.04 16.36 26.89
C GLU A 537 -24.44 16.83 26.53
N VAL A 538 -25.19 17.28 27.55
CA VAL A 538 -26.47 17.96 27.37
C VAL A 538 -26.39 19.25 28.13
N SER A 539 -26.48 20.37 27.44
CA SER A 539 -26.48 21.71 28.02
C SER A 539 -27.77 22.46 27.66
N ALA A 540 -28.25 23.24 28.58
CA ALA A 540 -29.42 24.07 28.38
C ALA A 540 -29.28 25.40 29.10
N ILE A 541 -29.87 26.46 28.58
CA ILE A 541 -29.88 27.79 29.18
C ILE A 541 -30.93 27.76 30.33
N ALA A 542 -30.50 28.07 31.54
CA ALA A 542 -31.41 28.18 32.70
C ALA A 542 -32.01 29.58 32.85
N GLY A 543 -31.36 30.58 32.27
CA GLY A 543 -31.81 31.98 32.34
C GLY A 543 -30.68 32.94 32.75
N PRO A 544 -30.99 34.22 32.91
CA PRO A 544 -30.01 35.20 33.40
C PRO A 544 -29.76 35.04 34.90
N VAL A 545 -28.57 35.36 35.37
CA VAL A 545 -28.20 35.30 36.79
C VAL A 545 -29.06 36.25 37.64
N SER A 546 -29.45 37.41 37.11
CA SER A 546 -30.37 38.34 37.68
C SER A 546 -31.17 39.07 36.59
N ALA A 547 -32.30 39.70 36.95
CA ALA A 547 -33.12 40.44 35.99
C ALA A 547 -32.38 41.63 35.30
N GLN A 548 -31.30 42.09 35.90
CA GLN A 548 -30.44 43.18 35.39
C GLN A 548 -29.10 42.70 34.84
N SER A 549 -28.75 41.42 34.95
CA SER A 549 -27.51 40.84 34.47
C SER A 549 -27.65 40.29 33.05
N SER A 550 -26.63 40.53 32.23
CA SER A 550 -26.49 39.91 30.91
C SER A 550 -25.82 38.52 30.99
N GLU A 551 -25.44 38.08 32.17
CA GLU A 551 -24.81 36.79 32.39
C GLU A 551 -25.85 35.68 32.39
N LEU A 552 -25.55 34.59 31.69
CA LEU A 552 -26.44 33.44 31.57
C LEU A 552 -25.95 32.27 32.43
N VAL A 553 -26.89 31.57 33.05
CA VAL A 553 -26.66 30.32 33.77
C VAL A 553 -26.92 29.17 32.79
N PHE A 554 -25.99 28.24 32.71
CA PHE A 554 -26.14 27.01 31.93
C PHE A 554 -26.24 25.81 32.84
N ASN A 555 -27.24 24.99 32.58
CA ASN A 555 -27.30 23.64 33.13
C ASN A 555 -26.52 22.70 32.21
N LYS A 556 -25.50 22.03 32.76
CA LYS A 556 -24.64 21.13 32.01
C LYS A 556 -24.66 19.73 32.64
N ARG A 557 -24.88 18.72 31.82
CA ARG A 557 -24.84 17.30 32.18
C ARG A 557 -23.87 16.62 31.24
N GLN A 558 -22.81 16.07 31.79
CA GLN A 558 -21.74 15.48 31.00
C GLN A 558 -21.40 14.10 31.57
N ILE A 559 -21.30 13.10 30.68
CA ILE A 559 -20.82 11.76 31.00
C ILE A 559 -19.70 11.45 30.03
N GLU A 560 -18.56 11.04 30.55
CA GLU A 560 -17.42 10.56 29.77
C GLU A 560 -17.04 9.20 30.35
N THR A 561 -17.09 8.15 29.50
CA THR A 561 -16.82 6.79 29.92
C THR A 561 -16.40 5.89 28.80
N ARG A 562 -15.81 4.75 29.14
CA ARG A 562 -15.50 3.67 28.21
C ARG A 562 -16.20 2.40 28.67
N VAL A 563 -17.02 1.81 27.81
CA VAL A 563 -17.82 0.62 28.11
C VAL A 563 -17.72 -0.41 26.99
N VAL A 564 -17.97 -1.67 27.34
CA VAL A 564 -18.14 -2.75 26.37
C VAL A 564 -19.60 -3.13 26.33
N VAL A 565 -20.18 -3.15 25.12
CA VAL A 565 -21.60 -3.44 24.91
C VAL A 565 -21.74 -4.47 23.80
N GLU A 566 -22.67 -5.39 23.94
CA GLU A 566 -23.00 -6.33 22.87
C GLU A 566 -23.81 -5.65 21.76
N ASN A 567 -23.68 -6.18 20.55
CA ASN A 567 -24.39 -5.66 19.38
C ASN A 567 -25.92 -5.61 19.62
N GLY A 568 -26.52 -4.43 19.50
CA GLY A 568 -27.95 -4.20 19.67
C GLY A 568 -28.43 -4.16 21.09
N ALA A 569 -27.62 -4.43 22.12
CA ALA A 569 -27.99 -4.37 23.53
C ALA A 569 -28.09 -2.93 24.00
N ILE A 570 -29.03 -2.67 24.92
CA ILE A 570 -29.18 -1.37 25.59
C ILE A 570 -28.52 -1.46 26.99
N VAL A 571 -27.54 -0.58 27.20
CA VAL A 571 -26.82 -0.52 28.47
C VAL A 571 -26.99 0.87 29.11
N ALA A 572 -27.23 0.91 30.41
CA ALA A 572 -27.20 2.15 31.18
C ALA A 572 -25.75 2.57 31.43
N LEU A 573 -25.37 3.74 30.95
CA LEU A 573 -24.01 4.30 31.15
C LEU A 573 -23.87 4.88 32.57
N GLY A 574 -24.95 5.47 33.09
CA GLY A 574 -24.97 6.11 34.39
C GLY A 574 -26.26 6.87 34.61
N GLY A 575 -26.38 7.43 35.76
CA GLY A 575 -27.53 8.24 36.12
C GLY A 575 -27.31 8.99 37.41
N LEU A 576 -28.21 9.89 37.71
CA LEU A 576 -28.27 10.66 38.94
C LEU A 576 -29.68 10.59 39.48
N LEU A 577 -29.80 10.22 40.74
CA LEU A 577 -31.04 10.38 41.53
C LEU A 577 -30.75 11.42 42.59
N ASP A 578 -31.31 12.62 42.43
CA ASP A 578 -31.18 13.70 43.37
C ASP A 578 -32.55 14.00 43.99
N GLN A 579 -32.59 14.09 45.29
CA GLN A 579 -33.78 14.47 46.03
C GLN A 579 -33.40 15.45 47.13
N ASN A 580 -33.88 16.68 46.98
CA ASN A 580 -33.70 17.74 47.95
C ASN A 580 -35.07 18.05 48.59
N ASP A 581 -35.22 17.81 49.88
CA ASP A 581 -36.43 18.11 50.63
C ASP A 581 -36.07 19.15 51.71
N ARG A 582 -36.47 20.39 51.46
CA ARG A 582 -36.23 21.52 52.38
C ARG A 582 -37.51 21.89 53.04
N GLN A 583 -37.53 21.80 54.36
CA GLN A 583 -38.65 22.23 55.20
C GLN A 583 -38.21 23.37 56.12
N THR A 584 -38.84 24.52 55.95
CA THR A 584 -38.64 25.70 56.84
C THR A 584 -39.90 25.90 57.68
N VAL A 585 -39.73 26.02 58.97
CA VAL A 585 -40.78 26.32 59.87
C VAL A 585 -40.35 27.53 60.70
N GLU A 586 -40.98 28.65 60.44
CA GLU A 586 -40.83 29.88 61.22
C GLU A 586 -42.02 30.02 62.13
N LYS A 587 -41.80 30.26 63.42
CA LYS A 587 -42.87 30.36 64.42
C LYS A 587 -42.54 31.43 65.43
N VAL A 588 -43.59 32.06 65.96
CA VAL A 588 -43.48 32.94 67.16
C VAL A 588 -43.27 32.06 68.40
N PRO A 589 -42.13 32.25 69.12
CA PRO A 589 -41.89 31.48 70.36
C PRO A 589 -43.11 31.49 71.33
N LEU A 590 -43.35 30.36 71.96
CA LEU A 590 -44.49 30.10 72.88
C LEU A 590 -45.87 30.05 72.19
N LEU A 591 -46.24 31.03 71.38
CA LEU A 591 -47.51 31.09 70.66
C LEU A 591 -47.65 30.07 69.55
N GLY A 592 -46.57 29.85 68.82
CA GLY A 592 -46.55 28.86 67.74
C GLY A 592 -46.62 27.42 68.22
N ASP A 593 -46.41 27.13 69.51
CA ASP A 593 -46.40 25.78 70.05
C ASP A 593 -47.74 25.42 70.76
N VAL A 594 -48.69 26.34 70.85
CA VAL A 594 -49.96 26.11 71.44
C VAL A 594 -50.79 25.12 70.60
N PRO A 595 -51.24 24.02 71.14
CA PRO A 595 -52.05 23.06 70.39
C PRO A 595 -53.40 23.72 69.99
N GLY A 596 -53.72 23.57 68.69
CA GLY A 596 -54.90 24.12 68.05
C GLY A 596 -54.71 25.55 67.49
N LEU A 597 -54.26 26.49 68.30
CA LEU A 597 -54.03 27.89 67.86
C LEU A 597 -52.66 28.20 67.33
N GLY A 598 -51.64 27.37 67.59
CA GLY A 598 -50.28 27.60 67.15
C GLY A 598 -50.10 27.63 65.62
N ALA A 599 -51.08 27.08 64.91
CA ALA A 599 -51.08 27.15 63.43
C ALA A 599 -51.19 28.59 62.89
N LEU A 600 -51.83 29.50 63.67
CA LEU A 600 -51.94 30.93 63.29
C LEU A 600 -50.66 31.75 63.55
N PHE A 601 -49.70 31.20 64.27
CA PHE A 601 -48.44 31.86 64.63
C PHE A 601 -47.23 31.16 64.06
N ARG A 602 -47.42 30.45 62.94
CA ARG A 602 -46.31 29.78 62.22
C ARG A 602 -46.50 29.86 60.74
N HIS A 603 -45.36 29.93 60.08
CA HIS A 603 -45.22 29.80 58.64
C HIS A 603 -44.49 28.49 58.35
N LYS A 604 -45.05 27.64 57.45
CA LYS A 604 -44.45 26.41 57.00
C LYS A 604 -44.24 26.51 55.50
N SER A 605 -43.01 26.31 55.11
CA SER A 605 -42.63 26.17 53.68
C SER A 605 -41.92 24.82 53.48
N ARG A 606 -42.38 24.05 52.56
CA ARG A 606 -41.73 22.81 52.13
C ARG A 606 -41.55 22.84 50.69
N ASN A 607 -40.28 22.72 50.24
CA ASN A 607 -39.88 22.59 48.83
C ASN A 607 -39.22 21.24 48.68
N ARG A 608 -39.71 20.45 47.73
CA ARG A 608 -39.17 19.15 47.39
C ARG A 608 -38.83 19.19 45.92
N ASP A 609 -37.53 19.04 45.61
CA ASP A 609 -36.99 18.92 44.27
C ASP A 609 -36.48 17.49 44.12
N LYS A 610 -36.94 16.81 43.07
CA LYS A 610 -36.50 15.46 42.74
C LYS A 610 -36.11 15.42 41.28
N THR A 611 -34.88 15.00 41.00
CA THR A 611 -34.36 14.88 39.63
C THR A 611 -33.82 13.48 39.43
N ASN A 612 -34.35 12.79 38.44
CA ASN A 612 -33.87 11.49 37.99
C ASN A 612 -33.29 11.65 36.59
N LEU A 613 -31.98 11.48 36.44
CA LEU A 613 -31.27 11.48 35.17
C LEU A 613 -30.78 10.06 34.89
N MET A 614 -31.07 9.54 33.71
CA MET A 614 -30.56 8.25 33.22
C MET A 614 -30.07 8.41 31.81
N VAL A 615 -28.92 7.80 31.53
CA VAL A 615 -28.34 7.78 30.20
C VAL A 615 -28.13 6.34 29.77
N PHE A 616 -28.70 5.98 28.62
CA PHE A 616 -28.59 4.67 28.00
C PHE A 616 -27.89 4.80 26.66
N ILE A 617 -27.27 3.72 26.23
CA ILE A 617 -26.65 3.63 24.90
C ILE A 617 -26.99 2.29 24.27
N ARG A 618 -27.14 2.32 22.94
CA ARG A 618 -27.34 1.14 22.08
C ARG A 618 -26.45 1.26 20.86
N PRO A 619 -25.36 0.49 20.77
CA PRO A 619 -24.62 0.34 19.54
C PRO A 619 -25.22 -0.76 18.66
N THR A 620 -25.17 -0.57 17.34
CA THR A 620 -25.62 -1.58 16.37
C THR A 620 -24.60 -1.65 15.24
N ILE A 621 -24.04 -2.83 14.97
CA ILE A 621 -23.09 -3.05 13.87
C ILE A 621 -23.86 -3.15 12.55
N ILE A 622 -23.37 -2.45 11.55
CA ILE A 622 -23.88 -2.45 10.18
C ILE A 622 -22.78 -2.99 9.28
N ARG A 623 -23.02 -4.15 8.67
CA ARG A 623 -22.06 -4.86 7.84
C ARG A 623 -22.26 -4.62 6.35
N ASP A 624 -23.52 -4.51 5.95
CA ASP A 624 -23.89 -4.37 4.55
C ASP A 624 -25.00 -3.32 4.34
N ALA A 625 -25.30 -3.04 3.07
CA ALA A 625 -26.35 -2.09 2.68
C ALA A 625 -27.76 -2.55 3.10
N ALA A 626 -27.99 -3.85 3.23
CA ALA A 626 -29.28 -4.38 3.68
C ALA A 626 -29.49 -4.14 5.19
N ASP A 627 -28.43 -4.25 5.99
CA ASP A 627 -28.44 -3.86 7.40
C ASP A 627 -28.73 -2.37 7.56
N ALA A 628 -28.06 -1.53 6.75
CA ALA A 628 -28.30 -0.09 6.76
C ALA A 628 -29.77 0.26 6.45
N GLN A 629 -30.35 -0.39 5.43
CA GLN A 629 -31.77 -0.20 5.09
C GLN A 629 -32.70 -0.66 6.21
N ARG A 630 -32.44 -1.82 6.82
CA ARG A 630 -33.22 -2.33 7.97
C ARG A 630 -33.24 -1.38 9.16
N MET A 631 -32.14 -0.66 9.38
CA MET A 631 -32.05 0.33 10.46
C MET A 631 -32.68 1.69 10.08
N THR A 632 -32.57 2.08 8.83
CA THR A 632 -33.06 3.38 8.35
C THR A 632 -34.57 3.38 8.10
N ALA A 633 -35.12 2.32 7.51
CA ALA A 633 -36.51 2.26 7.10
C ALA A 633 -37.51 2.46 8.25
N PRO A 634 -37.37 1.86 9.44
CA PRO A 634 -38.29 2.09 10.55
C PRO A 634 -38.30 3.54 11.03
N ARG A 635 -37.12 4.19 11.04
CA ARG A 635 -36.99 5.60 11.47
C ARG A 635 -37.61 6.54 10.45
N TYR A 636 -37.35 6.28 9.18
CA TYR A 636 -37.95 7.04 8.11
C TYR A 636 -39.50 6.93 8.16
N THR A 637 -40.00 5.70 8.31
CA THR A 637 -41.45 5.45 8.43
C THR A 637 -42.03 6.15 9.65
N TYR A 638 -41.38 6.09 10.80
CA TYR A 638 -41.82 6.77 12.01
C TYR A 638 -41.91 8.30 11.83
N LEU A 639 -40.88 8.93 11.24
CA LEU A 639 -40.87 10.36 10.93
C LEU A 639 -41.97 10.74 9.95
N ARG A 640 -42.17 9.94 8.92
CA ARG A 640 -43.22 10.13 7.92
C ARG A 640 -44.61 10.05 8.55
N ASP A 641 -44.86 9.00 9.35
CA ASP A 641 -46.15 8.80 9.96
C ASP A 641 -46.43 9.90 10.98
N ARG A 642 -45.41 10.43 11.65
CA ARG A 642 -45.53 11.59 12.56
C ARG A 642 -45.90 12.86 11.81
N GLN A 643 -45.23 13.17 10.65
CA GLN A 643 -45.60 14.30 9.82
C GLN A 643 -47.01 14.21 9.29
N LEU A 644 -47.43 13.03 8.86
CA LEU A 644 -48.82 12.81 8.42
C LEU A 644 -49.85 13.01 9.55
N ALA A 645 -49.50 12.65 10.80
CA ALA A 645 -50.36 12.86 11.98
C ALA A 645 -50.46 14.35 12.36
N ASP A 646 -49.42 15.14 12.12
CA ASP A 646 -49.38 16.58 12.39
C ASP A 646 -50.10 17.42 11.30
N GLY A 647 -50.59 16.79 10.21
CA GLY A 647 -51.59 17.38 9.31
C GLY A 647 -51.03 18.22 8.14
N ASP A 648 -49.75 18.10 7.77
CA ASP A 648 -49.16 18.79 6.65
C ASP A 648 -48.85 17.83 5.46
N PRO A 649 -49.81 17.58 4.57
CA PRO A 649 -49.62 16.63 3.45
C PRO A 649 -48.67 17.11 2.36
N GLU A 650 -48.40 18.42 2.25
CA GLU A 650 -47.48 18.98 1.23
C GLU A 650 -46.00 18.91 1.62
N ALA A 651 -45.71 18.83 2.88
CA ALA A 651 -44.35 18.67 3.42
C ALA A 651 -43.97 17.19 3.62
N ALA A 652 -44.63 16.25 2.97
CA ALA A 652 -44.36 14.84 3.12
C ALA A 652 -42.88 14.53 2.82
N LEU A 653 -42.18 13.93 3.78
CA LEU A 653 -40.80 13.52 3.70
C LEU A 653 -40.52 12.71 2.40
N ASP A 654 -41.50 11.94 1.96
CA ASP A 654 -41.47 11.19 0.69
C ASP A 654 -41.34 12.07 -0.55
N ALA A 655 -42.02 13.23 -0.58
CA ALA A 655 -41.91 14.19 -1.66
C ALA A 655 -40.53 14.83 -1.69
N LEU A 656 -40.03 15.25 -0.55
CA LEU A 656 -38.67 15.81 -0.40
C LEU A 656 -37.57 14.81 -0.84
N VAL A 657 -37.70 13.54 -0.47
CA VAL A 657 -36.72 12.51 -0.88
C VAL A 657 -36.78 12.26 -2.36
N ARG A 658 -37.98 12.19 -2.98
CA ARG A 658 -38.12 12.01 -4.43
C ARG A 658 -37.64 13.21 -5.22
N ASP A 659 -38.00 14.42 -4.81
CA ASP A 659 -37.74 15.65 -5.57
C ASP A 659 -36.28 16.10 -5.39
N TYR A 660 -35.75 16.03 -4.16
CA TYR A 660 -34.40 16.49 -3.84
C TYR A 660 -33.33 15.44 -4.10
N LEU A 661 -33.51 14.21 -3.58
CA LEU A 661 -32.52 13.14 -3.73
C LEU A 661 -32.73 12.33 -5.02
N ARG A 662 -33.85 12.51 -5.75
CA ARG A 662 -34.23 11.71 -6.91
C ARG A 662 -34.12 10.19 -6.65
N ALA A 663 -34.39 9.79 -5.41
CA ALA A 663 -34.28 8.43 -4.91
C ALA A 663 -35.65 7.91 -4.45
N GLN A 664 -35.80 6.60 -4.39
CA GLN A 664 -36.98 6.01 -3.77
C GLN A 664 -36.84 6.10 -2.24
N PRO A 665 -37.90 6.49 -1.53
CA PRO A 665 -37.90 6.50 -0.07
C PRO A 665 -37.56 5.11 0.49
N PRO A 666 -36.84 5.02 1.62
CA PRO A 666 -36.54 3.74 2.28
C PRO A 666 -37.83 3.02 2.64
N GLN A 667 -37.99 1.80 2.15
CA GLN A 667 -39.15 0.97 2.47
C GLN A 667 -38.75 -0.12 3.46
N LEU A 668 -39.68 -0.42 4.39
CA LEU A 668 -39.52 -1.59 5.24
C LEU A 668 -39.44 -2.84 4.35
N PRO A 669 -38.53 -3.78 4.61
CA PRO A 669 -38.53 -5.04 3.89
C PRO A 669 -39.90 -5.69 4.04
N ALA A 670 -40.52 -6.05 2.91
CA ALA A 670 -41.82 -6.68 2.92
C ALA A 670 -41.75 -7.91 3.86
N GLY A 671 -42.53 -7.87 4.92
CA GLY A 671 -42.67 -9.04 5.80
C GLY A 671 -43.06 -10.26 4.97
N PRO A 672 -42.80 -11.49 5.42
CA PRO A 672 -43.20 -12.67 4.70
C PRO A 672 -44.68 -12.53 4.33
N SER A 673 -44.92 -12.55 3.02
CA SER A 673 -46.31 -12.46 2.48
C SER A 673 -47.17 -13.48 3.24
N PRO A 674 -48.30 -13.09 3.81
CA PRO A 674 -49.16 -14.05 4.48
C PRO A 674 -49.44 -15.16 3.45
N ALA A 675 -49.15 -16.41 3.86
CA ALA A 675 -49.42 -17.57 3.03
C ALA A 675 -50.87 -17.45 2.48
N PRO A 676 -51.11 -17.67 1.18
CA PRO A 676 -52.44 -17.57 0.64
C PRO A 676 -53.38 -18.44 1.51
N ALA A 677 -54.38 -17.80 2.04
CA ALA A 677 -55.38 -18.47 2.87
C ALA A 677 -55.84 -19.71 2.10
N ALA A 678 -55.64 -20.90 2.73
CA ALA A 678 -56.05 -22.15 2.12
C ALA A 678 -57.53 -22.00 1.77
N THR A 679 -57.84 -22.10 0.50
CA THR A 679 -59.20 -22.09 -0.03
C THR A 679 -59.94 -23.22 0.69
N PRO A 680 -61.05 -22.98 1.41
CA PRO A 680 -61.76 -24.05 2.07
C PRO A 680 -62.27 -25.04 0.99
N ALA A 681 -61.97 -26.29 1.17
CA ALA A 681 -62.43 -27.37 0.30
C ALA A 681 -63.98 -27.30 0.23
N PRO A 682 -64.58 -27.42 -0.97
CA PRO A 682 -66.04 -27.45 -1.10
C PRO A 682 -66.55 -28.79 -0.64
N GLY A 683 -67.21 -28.81 0.52
CA GLY A 683 -67.95 -30.03 0.92
C GLY A 683 -67.90 -30.36 2.41
N ALA A 684 -68.47 -29.50 3.27
CA ALA A 684 -69.01 -29.99 4.55
C ALA A 684 -70.35 -29.35 4.79
N ARG A 685 -71.41 -30.15 4.65
CA ARG A 685 -72.80 -29.77 5.01
C ARG A 685 -72.90 -29.48 6.49
N PRO A 686 -73.69 -28.48 6.89
CA PRO A 686 -73.92 -28.24 8.32
C PRO A 686 -74.81 -29.32 8.90
N VAL A 687 -74.37 -29.97 9.95
CA VAL A 687 -75.21 -30.79 10.83
C VAL A 687 -75.90 -29.83 11.81
N GLN A 688 -77.24 -29.72 11.63
CA GLN A 688 -78.09 -29.05 12.61
C GLN A 688 -78.09 -29.85 13.92
N ARG A 689 -77.81 -29.15 14.99
CA ARG A 689 -78.46 -29.36 16.31
C ARG A 689 -78.59 -28.02 17.05
#